data_0ea34cc5f4de624d5e0f582bdbaf6624
#
_entry.id   0ea34cc5f4de624d5e0f582bdbaf6624
#
_cell.length_a   1.000
_cell.length_b   1.000
_cell.length_c   1.000
_cell.angle_alpha   90.00
_cell.angle_beta   90.00
_cell.angle_gamma   90.00
#
_symmetry.space_group_name_H-M   'P 1'
#
loop_
_entity.id
_entity.type
_entity.pdbx_description
1 polymer ?
#
loop_
_entity_poly.entity_id
_entity_poly.type
_entity_poly.pdbx_seq_one_letter_code
_entity_poly.pdbx_strand_id
1 'polypeptide(L)'
;MKHITKLLMLLAIGLVVTACKDKIDEVETELAFTTLSVSSVNTTSATATAKATGSHITYRGVCYSTSPNPTVNDTKILSDRSNMRLILSGLATHTTYYVRAFVQSNSNLVYSNEVSFTTLSGPSIEDDPQTEGPSALKRVSVHDPSVVFDHTTSTYYVFGSHRAAAKSNNLMTWNAFTAPWATESSSNASNTDAFTTPQVTKVTKGGQEYDLVFDALAWSKKGSTDYDISGNMWAPDVIWNPTMNKWCMYLSINGDHHFSSIILMTADKIEGPYRYQAPVVISGFYTGTDYKSTDLEIVLGEQASLPERYKTSNWGKRYPNAIDPCVFYDEQGKLWMSYGSWSGGIYMLELNQQTGLRNYDVNYAQQGSGDDIKVDPYFGKKIAGGFYASGEASYIEYIGGYYYLFVTNGGLSAFEGYQMRVFRSANPDGPYVDSKNDAALLPQYYMNYGPTENDGNRGENILGAYGQWGYTAVDRASERAQGHNSIIAAPDGRTYLVYHTRFQGMGEGHEVRVHQVYQNEEGWLVAAPFEYTGEGVKSAAIGSVQKVATSDIPGKYKLLTHRYKLNHVAQELSTPVEVTLNADGTISGAQTGTWSVKEGSSYVNITLDKTYKGVMIWQTLEPKDEKAPCFTGLDSSTGVTVWAYKYANN
;
A
#
# COMPACT_ATOMS: atom_id res chain seq x y z
N MET A 1 -58.69 64.65 -36.28
CA MET A 1 -59.03 65.84 -35.46
C MET A 1 -58.29 65.77 -34.17
N LYS A 2 -57.47 66.76 -33.95
CA LYS A 2 -57.05 67.38 -32.66
C LYS A 2 -56.40 66.47 -31.60
N HIS A 3 -55.13 66.60 -31.47
CA HIS A 3 -54.40 67.41 -30.48
C HIS A 3 -54.54 66.83 -29.07
N ILE A 4 -53.47 66.63 -28.30
CA ILE A 4 -52.64 67.64 -27.71
C ILE A 4 -51.37 66.99 -27.14
N THR A 5 -50.23 67.58 -27.46
CA THR A 5 -48.91 67.42 -26.85
C THR A 5 -49.00 67.82 -25.40
N LYS A 6 -48.48 67.01 -24.49
CA LYS A 6 -48.03 67.45 -23.20
C LYS A 6 -46.65 66.96 -22.91
N LEU A 7 -45.76 67.88 -22.99
CA LEU A 7 -44.39 67.88 -22.47
C LEU A 7 -44.44 67.64 -20.96
N LEU A 8 -43.86 66.52 -20.51
CA LEU A 8 -43.55 66.30 -19.11
C LEU A 8 -42.04 66.16 -19.00
N MET A 9 -41.46 67.25 -18.49
CA MET A 9 -40.09 67.36 -18.05
C MET A 9 -39.94 66.46 -16.85
N LEU A 10 -39.35 65.29 -16.98
CA LEU A 10 -38.92 64.46 -15.86
C LEU A 10 -37.49 64.84 -15.51
N LEU A 11 -37.35 65.47 -14.36
CA LEU A 11 -36.10 65.67 -13.66
C LEU A 11 -35.47 64.30 -13.37
N ALA A 12 -34.43 63.97 -14.11
CA ALA A 12 -33.58 62.81 -13.78
C ALA A 12 -32.71 63.25 -12.59
N ILE A 13 -33.13 62.94 -11.37
CA ILE A 13 -32.27 62.92 -10.22
C ILE A 13 -31.36 61.69 -10.43
N GLY A 14 -30.15 61.94 -10.90
CA GLY A 14 -29.09 60.96 -10.93
C GLY A 14 -28.69 60.59 -9.49
N LEU A 15 -29.23 59.48 -9.01
CA LEU A 15 -28.61 58.82 -7.87
C LEU A 15 -27.28 58.20 -8.40
N VAL A 16 -26.22 58.93 -8.18
CA VAL A 16 -24.87 58.31 -8.21
C VAL A 16 -24.79 57.40 -7.00
N VAL A 17 -25.14 56.14 -7.22
CA VAL A 17 -24.73 55.10 -6.28
C VAL A 17 -23.22 54.94 -6.51
N THR A 18 -22.42 55.69 -5.76
CA THR A 18 -21.07 55.32 -5.50
C THR A 18 -21.12 54.01 -4.72
N ALA A 19 -20.98 52.89 -5.47
CA ALA A 19 -20.60 51.63 -4.87
C ALA A 19 -19.21 51.86 -4.24
N CYS A 20 -19.19 52.23 -2.97
CA CYS A 20 -18.04 51.92 -2.12
C CYS A 20 -17.88 50.41 -2.22
N LYS A 21 -17.02 49.92 -3.10
CA LYS A 21 -16.33 48.70 -2.84
C LYS A 21 -15.52 48.98 -1.58
N ASP A 22 -16.08 48.62 -0.43
CA ASP A 22 -15.27 48.38 0.73
C ASP A 22 -14.28 47.31 0.25
N LYS A 23 -13.06 47.75 -0.07
CA LYS A 23 -11.91 46.87 0.00
C LYS A 23 -11.93 46.43 1.44
N ILE A 24 -12.35 45.19 1.67
CA ILE A 24 -11.95 44.46 2.85
C ILE A 24 -10.44 44.48 2.71
N ASP A 25 -9.78 45.37 3.45
CA ASP A 25 -8.34 45.31 3.59
C ASP A 25 -8.07 43.95 4.19
N GLU A 26 -7.61 43.01 3.34
CA GLU A 26 -7.13 41.72 3.83
C GLU A 26 -6.06 42.07 4.86
N VAL A 27 -6.34 41.74 6.12
CA VAL A 27 -5.40 41.98 7.22
C VAL A 27 -4.16 41.14 6.85
N GLU A 28 -3.10 41.83 6.41
CA GLU A 28 -1.84 41.18 6.15
C GLU A 28 -1.36 40.51 7.42
N THR A 29 -1.37 39.20 7.45
CA THR A 29 -0.84 38.42 8.57
C THR A 29 0.65 38.21 8.39
N GLU A 30 1.43 38.52 9.41
CA GLU A 30 2.88 38.31 9.43
C GLU A 30 3.22 36.85 9.22
N LEU A 31 4.35 36.58 8.51
CA LEU A 31 4.86 35.24 8.31
C LEU A 31 5.35 34.70 9.66
N ALA A 32 4.81 33.55 10.06
CA ALA A 32 5.11 32.94 11.35
C ALA A 32 5.19 31.41 11.23
N PHE A 33 5.85 30.80 12.22
CA PHE A 33 5.94 29.36 12.38
C PHE A 33 5.47 28.92 13.75
N THR A 34 4.91 27.71 13.82
CA THR A 34 5.01 26.93 15.05
C THR A 34 6.43 26.38 15.18
N THR A 35 6.81 25.98 16.38
CA THR A 35 8.12 25.36 16.63
C THR A 35 8.35 24.19 15.68
N LEU A 36 9.45 24.22 14.92
CA LEU A 36 9.90 23.10 14.13
C LEU A 36 10.31 21.97 15.08
N SER A 37 9.87 20.76 14.80
CA SER A 37 10.31 19.54 15.48
C SER A 37 10.76 18.49 14.46
N VAL A 38 11.69 17.64 14.88
CA VAL A 38 12.13 16.47 14.10
C VAL A 38 11.84 15.23 14.92
N SER A 39 11.23 14.25 14.29
CA SER A 39 10.83 12.96 14.89
C SER A 39 11.13 11.81 13.92
N SER A 40 10.85 10.58 14.33
CA SER A 40 11.05 9.38 13.50
C SER A 40 12.44 9.36 12.84
N VAL A 41 13.48 9.66 13.64
CA VAL A 41 14.85 9.67 13.15
C VAL A 41 15.30 8.23 12.95
N ASN A 42 15.68 7.91 11.71
CA ASN A 42 16.17 6.61 11.29
C ASN A 42 17.63 6.69 10.84
N THR A 43 18.15 5.63 10.28
CA THR A 43 19.51 5.58 9.74
C THR A 43 19.71 6.53 8.56
N THR A 44 18.65 6.77 7.76
CA THR A 44 18.76 7.53 6.50
C THR A 44 17.56 8.44 6.24
N SER A 45 16.69 8.60 7.23
CA SER A 45 15.52 9.46 7.12
C SER A 45 15.16 10.08 8.48
N ALA A 46 14.37 11.14 8.43
CA ALA A 46 13.75 11.77 9.59
C ALA A 46 12.48 12.49 9.15
N THR A 47 11.57 12.77 10.06
CA THR A 47 10.35 13.53 9.79
C THR A 47 10.45 14.91 10.42
N ALA A 48 10.39 15.96 9.61
CA ALA A 48 10.32 17.35 10.05
C ALA A 48 8.85 17.82 10.08
N THR A 49 8.41 18.42 11.17
CA THR A 49 7.05 18.92 11.35
C THR A 49 7.08 20.37 11.78
N ALA A 50 6.36 21.23 11.07
CA ALA A 50 6.15 22.64 11.41
C ALA A 50 4.84 23.13 10.78
N LYS A 51 4.30 24.25 11.30
CA LYS A 51 3.19 24.96 10.67
C LYS A 51 3.67 26.35 10.27
N ALA A 52 3.54 26.69 8.98
CA ALA A 52 3.80 28.01 8.45
C ALA A 52 2.50 28.76 8.20
N THR A 53 2.39 30.00 8.68
CA THR A 53 1.22 30.87 8.51
C THR A 53 1.64 32.23 8.00
N GLY A 54 0.75 32.96 7.37
CA GLY A 54 0.95 34.30 6.82
C GLY A 54 0.17 34.54 5.54
N SER A 55 0.15 35.79 5.09
CA SER A 55 -0.51 36.19 3.84
C SER A 55 0.43 36.08 2.65
N HIS A 56 -0.11 35.84 1.46
CA HIS A 56 0.60 35.86 0.17
C HIS A 56 1.83 34.94 0.09
N ILE A 57 1.75 33.74 0.71
CA ILE A 57 2.84 32.79 0.72
C ILE A 57 3.05 32.24 -0.70
N THR A 58 4.26 32.41 -1.22
CA THR A 58 4.70 31.86 -2.53
C THR A 58 5.36 30.51 -2.39
N TYR A 59 6.19 30.31 -1.36
CA TYR A 59 6.87 29.05 -1.08
C TYR A 59 6.92 28.79 0.42
N ARG A 60 6.84 27.53 0.78
CA ARG A 60 7.13 27.04 2.13
C ARG A 60 7.72 25.67 2.06
N GLY A 61 8.45 25.25 3.09
CA GLY A 61 9.08 23.95 3.14
C GLY A 61 10.06 23.83 4.30
N VAL A 62 10.93 22.86 4.20
CA VAL A 62 12.10 22.71 5.08
C VAL A 62 13.37 22.68 4.24
N CYS A 63 14.44 23.24 4.78
CA CYS A 63 15.80 23.09 4.25
C CYS A 63 16.68 22.42 5.31
N TYR A 64 17.64 21.62 4.85
CA TYR A 64 18.53 20.88 5.72
C TYR A 64 19.92 20.71 5.13
N SER A 65 20.90 20.58 6.02
CA SER A 65 22.32 20.44 5.67
C SER A 65 23.06 19.74 6.82
N THR A 66 24.25 19.25 6.55
CA THR A 66 25.19 18.81 7.59
C THR A 66 25.92 19.98 8.27
N SER A 67 25.76 21.19 7.78
CA SER A 67 26.28 22.42 8.39
C SER A 67 25.16 23.19 9.10
N PRO A 68 25.43 23.87 10.22
CA PRO A 68 24.45 24.70 10.91
C PRO A 68 23.89 25.82 10.04
N ASN A 69 22.69 26.27 10.37
CA ASN A 69 21.95 27.37 9.70
C ASN A 69 21.64 27.11 8.22
N PRO A 70 21.02 25.97 7.86
CA PRO A 70 20.65 25.69 6.48
C PRO A 70 19.71 26.77 5.93
N THR A 71 19.85 27.05 4.66
CA THR A 71 19.10 28.05 3.90
C THR A 71 18.36 27.43 2.73
N VAL A 72 17.51 28.17 2.06
CA VAL A 72 16.83 27.71 0.83
C VAL A 72 17.80 27.38 -0.32
N ASN A 73 19.10 27.68 -0.19
CA ASN A 73 20.13 27.27 -1.15
C ASN A 73 20.70 25.88 -0.86
N ASP A 74 20.45 25.32 0.32
CA ASP A 74 20.80 23.96 0.70
C ASP A 74 19.71 22.97 0.21
N THR A 75 19.85 21.70 0.57
CA THR A 75 18.82 20.72 0.23
C THR A 75 17.49 21.13 0.86
N LYS A 76 16.42 21.12 0.06
CA LYS A 76 15.11 21.57 0.53
C LYS A 76 13.98 20.70 -0.01
N ILE A 77 12.90 20.64 0.76
CA ILE A 77 11.64 20.01 0.38
C ILE A 77 10.54 21.06 0.50
N LEU A 78 9.78 21.25 -0.58
CA LEU A 78 8.68 22.21 -0.63
C LEU A 78 7.39 21.57 -0.10
N SER A 79 6.49 22.39 0.44
CA SER A 79 5.14 22.00 0.84
C SER A 79 4.13 23.01 0.31
N ASP A 80 3.02 22.51 -0.19
CA ASP A 80 1.85 23.31 -0.56
C ASP A 80 0.93 23.62 0.64
N ARG A 81 1.16 22.96 1.79
CA ARG A 81 0.33 23.04 2.99
C ARG A 81 0.94 23.88 4.10
N SER A 82 0.07 24.53 4.86
CA SER A 82 0.49 25.26 6.06
C SER A 82 0.99 24.33 7.17
N ASN A 83 0.35 23.19 7.36
CA ASN A 83 0.82 22.14 8.27
C ASN A 83 1.76 21.23 7.48
N MET A 84 3.05 21.41 7.70
CA MET A 84 4.11 20.64 7.02
C MET A 84 4.49 19.45 7.87
N ARG A 85 4.45 18.26 7.28
CA ARG A 85 5.08 17.04 7.78
C ARG A 85 5.85 16.44 6.61
N LEU A 86 7.15 16.65 6.61
CA LEU A 86 8.03 16.36 5.48
C LEU A 86 9.05 15.32 5.87
N ILE A 87 9.18 14.29 5.03
CA ILE A 87 10.16 13.23 5.24
C ILE A 87 11.48 13.64 4.58
N LEU A 88 12.51 13.80 5.40
CA LEU A 88 13.88 13.98 4.96
C LEU A 88 14.43 12.59 4.66
N SER A 89 14.71 12.30 3.41
CA SER A 89 15.19 10.99 2.96
C SER A 89 16.55 11.06 2.29
N GLY A 90 17.23 9.91 2.12
CA GLY A 90 18.55 9.87 1.50
C GLY A 90 19.67 10.44 2.38
N LEU A 91 19.44 10.53 3.69
CA LEU A 91 20.42 11.03 4.63
C LEU A 91 21.55 10.00 4.82
N ALA A 92 22.77 10.49 5.09
CA ALA A 92 23.88 9.62 5.50
C ALA A 92 23.63 9.07 6.92
N THR A 93 24.10 7.85 7.18
CA THR A 93 24.01 7.23 8.51
C THR A 93 24.96 7.89 9.49
N HIS A 94 24.62 7.84 10.80
CA HIS A 94 25.44 8.39 11.89
C HIS A 94 25.94 9.82 11.61
N THR A 95 25.09 10.64 11.00
CA THR A 95 25.43 11.98 10.53
C THR A 95 24.49 12.99 11.17
N THR A 96 25.04 14.06 11.69
CA THR A 96 24.27 15.17 12.24
C THR A 96 23.78 16.07 11.13
N TYR A 97 22.48 16.33 11.10
CA TYR A 97 21.81 17.28 10.22
C TYR A 97 21.18 18.40 11.01
N TYR A 98 21.17 19.57 10.39
CA TYR A 98 20.49 20.77 10.86
C TYR A 98 19.31 21.04 9.94
N VAL A 99 18.18 21.41 10.49
CA VAL A 99 16.91 21.61 9.74
C VAL A 99 16.29 22.93 10.15
N ARG A 100 15.77 23.67 9.19
CA ARG A 100 14.94 24.86 9.41
C ARG A 100 13.73 24.81 8.48
N ALA A 101 12.56 25.15 8.99
CA ALA A 101 11.43 25.45 8.12
C ALA A 101 11.61 26.85 7.52
N PHE A 102 11.09 27.06 6.33
CA PHE A 102 11.09 28.38 5.69
C PHE A 102 9.73 28.67 5.08
N VAL A 103 9.40 29.98 5.03
CA VAL A 103 8.24 30.49 4.30
C VAL A 103 8.66 31.77 3.59
N GLN A 104 8.24 31.90 2.34
CA GLN A 104 8.49 33.08 1.52
C GLN A 104 7.18 33.68 1.04
N SER A 105 7.04 35.00 1.19
CA SER A 105 5.97 35.79 0.64
C SER A 105 6.59 36.97 -0.13
N ASN A 106 6.31 37.09 -1.42
CA ASN A 106 6.94 38.10 -2.29
C ASN A 106 8.47 38.12 -2.12
N SER A 107 9.03 39.20 -1.53
CA SER A 107 10.47 39.35 -1.26
C SER A 107 10.88 38.99 0.17
N ASN A 108 9.93 38.65 1.04
CA ASN A 108 10.22 38.36 2.44
C ASN A 108 10.38 36.86 2.65
N LEU A 109 11.56 36.45 3.13
CA LEU A 109 11.89 35.06 3.45
C LEU A 109 12.18 34.93 4.93
N VAL A 110 11.42 34.11 5.63
CA VAL A 110 11.54 33.88 7.06
C VAL A 110 11.84 32.41 7.34
N TYR A 111 12.71 32.16 8.31
CA TYR A 111 13.08 30.84 8.78
C TYR A 111 12.58 30.59 10.21
N SER A 112 12.26 29.35 10.53
CA SER A 112 11.96 28.90 11.89
C SER A 112 13.21 28.85 12.78
N ASN A 113 13.02 28.42 14.04
CA ASN A 113 14.12 27.90 14.85
C ASN A 113 14.84 26.77 14.08
N GLU A 114 16.14 26.61 14.35
CA GLU A 114 16.92 25.45 13.91
C GLU A 114 16.72 24.28 14.86
N VAL A 115 16.63 23.10 14.31
CA VAL A 115 16.66 21.81 15.03
C VAL A 115 17.76 20.95 14.46
N SER A 116 18.61 20.38 15.29
CA SER A 116 19.57 19.38 14.87
C SER A 116 19.14 17.98 15.32
N PHE A 117 19.48 16.97 14.52
CA PHE A 117 19.32 15.57 14.87
C PHE A 117 20.48 14.79 14.26
N THR A 118 20.78 13.64 14.85
CA THR A 118 21.78 12.72 14.27
C THR A 118 21.05 11.47 13.82
N THR A 119 21.22 11.08 12.56
CA THR A 119 20.69 9.82 12.04
C THR A 119 21.27 8.65 12.82
N LEU A 120 20.50 7.58 12.96
CA LEU A 120 20.95 6.40 13.68
C LEU A 120 22.16 5.77 12.98
N SER A 121 22.99 5.10 13.76
CA SER A 121 24.05 4.26 13.23
C SER A 121 23.39 3.07 12.52
N GLY A 122 23.73 2.88 11.26
CA GLY A 122 23.30 1.73 10.48
C GLY A 122 24.46 1.18 9.69
N PRO A 123 24.37 -0.02 9.14
CA PRO A 123 25.38 -0.51 8.22
C PRO A 123 25.54 0.51 7.08
N SER A 124 26.78 0.86 6.77
CA SER A 124 27.04 1.70 5.60
C SER A 124 26.61 0.95 4.33
N ILE A 125 26.24 1.68 3.28
CA ILE A 125 25.94 1.07 1.97
C ILE A 125 27.14 0.28 1.44
N GLU A 126 28.32 0.59 1.92
CA GLU A 126 29.59 -0.02 1.53
C GLU A 126 29.90 -1.32 2.31
N ASP A 127 29.40 -1.43 3.53
CA ASP A 127 29.52 -2.63 4.35
C ASP A 127 28.19 -3.39 4.25
N ASP A 128 28.09 -4.23 3.22
CA ASP A 128 27.09 -5.29 3.22
C ASP A 128 27.43 -6.19 4.42
N PRO A 129 26.67 -6.10 5.55
CA PRO A 129 27.01 -6.90 6.72
C PRO A 129 27.02 -8.35 6.29
N GLN A 130 27.80 -9.17 6.95
CA GLN A 130 27.86 -10.59 6.66
C GLN A 130 26.42 -11.11 6.59
N THR A 131 25.99 -11.49 5.40
CA THR A 131 24.70 -12.13 5.21
C THR A 131 24.72 -13.41 6.02
N GLU A 132 23.71 -13.57 6.88
CA GLU A 132 23.61 -14.81 7.66
C GLU A 132 23.29 -16.01 6.76
N GLY A 133 22.85 -15.74 5.52
CA GLY A 133 22.48 -16.73 4.53
C GLY A 133 21.13 -17.42 4.78
N PRO A 134 20.62 -18.20 3.83
CA PRO A 134 19.35 -18.89 3.94
C PRO A 134 19.26 -19.91 5.07
N SER A 135 20.39 -20.46 5.52
CA SER A 135 20.43 -21.39 6.66
C SER A 135 20.01 -20.75 7.98
N ALA A 136 20.10 -19.43 8.09
CA ALA A 136 19.65 -18.67 9.27
C ALA A 136 18.14 -18.36 9.26
N LEU A 137 17.42 -18.62 8.17
CA LEU A 137 16.00 -18.29 8.06
C LEU A 137 15.15 -19.14 9.01
N LYS A 138 14.39 -18.47 9.87
CA LYS A 138 13.36 -19.07 10.70
C LYS A 138 12.01 -18.53 10.28
N ARG A 139 11.34 -19.27 9.42
CA ARG A 139 10.07 -18.91 8.82
C ARG A 139 8.90 -19.12 9.77
N VAL A 140 7.75 -18.53 9.44
CA VAL A 140 6.52 -18.60 10.21
C VAL A 140 5.33 -18.81 9.27
N SER A 141 4.29 -19.46 9.77
CA SER A 141 3.01 -19.61 9.08
C SER A 141 2.07 -18.51 9.56
N VAL A 142 1.87 -17.51 8.71
CA VAL A 142 0.86 -16.45 8.88
C VAL A 142 0.17 -16.28 7.53
N HIS A 143 -1.15 -16.49 7.49
CA HIS A 143 -1.97 -16.27 6.31
C HIS A 143 -2.32 -14.79 6.21
N ASP A 144 -2.35 -14.22 5.00
CA ASP A 144 -2.68 -12.81 4.74
C ASP A 144 -1.81 -11.82 5.54
N PRO A 145 -0.46 -11.88 5.40
CA PRO A 145 0.42 -11.14 6.27
C PRO A 145 0.39 -9.64 5.97
N SER A 146 -0.03 -8.82 6.92
CA SER A 146 0.18 -7.36 6.94
C SER A 146 1.43 -7.05 7.73
N VAL A 147 2.43 -6.44 7.09
CA VAL A 147 3.72 -6.08 7.70
C VAL A 147 3.69 -4.65 8.23
N VAL A 148 4.22 -4.45 9.42
CA VAL A 148 4.40 -3.13 10.01
C VAL A 148 5.69 -3.07 10.81
N PHE A 149 6.31 -1.88 10.87
CA PHE A 149 7.51 -1.64 11.65
C PHE A 149 7.21 -0.74 12.86
N ASP A 150 7.55 -1.21 14.04
CA ASP A 150 7.50 -0.40 15.26
C ASP A 150 8.84 0.32 15.47
N HIS A 151 8.82 1.63 15.23
CA HIS A 151 10.00 2.49 15.41
C HIS A 151 10.49 2.57 16.86
N THR A 152 9.62 2.28 17.84
CA THR A 152 9.98 2.35 19.26
C THR A 152 10.87 1.20 19.67
N THR A 153 10.55 0.00 19.15
CA THR A 153 11.27 -1.24 19.47
C THR A 153 12.21 -1.69 18.36
N SER A 154 12.22 -0.98 17.20
CA SER A 154 12.96 -1.36 16.00
C SER A 154 12.66 -2.80 15.57
N THR A 155 11.38 -3.17 15.58
CA THR A 155 10.89 -4.52 15.33
C THR A 155 9.85 -4.53 14.22
N TYR A 156 9.98 -5.46 13.29
CA TYR A 156 8.96 -5.78 12.30
C TYR A 156 7.94 -6.73 12.90
N TYR A 157 6.70 -6.51 12.55
CA TYR A 157 5.57 -7.37 12.92
C TYR A 157 4.81 -7.77 11.66
N VAL A 158 4.26 -8.98 11.65
CA VAL A 158 3.25 -9.41 10.70
C VAL A 158 2.02 -9.84 11.48
N PHE A 159 0.86 -9.38 11.00
CA PHE A 159 -0.45 -9.78 11.51
C PHE A 159 -1.22 -10.45 10.36
N GLY A 160 -1.97 -11.48 10.64
CA GLY A 160 -2.72 -12.20 9.62
C GLY A 160 -4.04 -12.77 10.12
N SER A 161 -4.68 -13.52 9.26
CA SER A 161 -5.96 -14.17 9.53
C SER A 161 -5.90 -15.06 10.75
N HIS A 162 -7.07 -15.23 11.39
CA HIS A 162 -7.25 -16.08 12.58
C HIS A 162 -6.37 -15.68 13.78
N ARG A 163 -6.06 -14.39 13.91
CA ARG A 163 -5.20 -13.83 14.98
C ARG A 163 -3.74 -14.32 14.93
N ALA A 164 -3.31 -14.89 13.82
CA ALA A 164 -1.90 -15.24 13.66
C ALA A 164 -1.06 -13.97 13.61
N ALA A 165 0.07 -13.98 14.31
CA ALA A 165 1.03 -12.88 14.28
C ALA A 165 2.45 -13.39 14.54
N ALA A 166 3.43 -12.64 14.07
CA ALA A 166 4.83 -12.89 14.36
C ALA A 166 5.63 -11.59 14.38
N LYS A 167 6.80 -11.63 14.99
CA LYS A 167 7.74 -10.50 15.07
C LYS A 167 9.16 -10.90 14.73
N SER A 168 9.90 -9.96 14.16
CA SER A 168 11.30 -10.14 13.75
C SER A 168 12.06 -8.82 13.83
N ASN A 169 13.33 -8.87 14.24
CA ASN A 169 14.20 -7.69 14.20
C ASN A 169 14.94 -7.54 12.87
N ASN A 170 14.91 -8.56 12.01
CA ASN A 170 15.73 -8.63 10.80
C ASN A 170 14.99 -9.16 9.56
N LEU A 171 13.68 -9.42 9.65
CA LEU A 171 12.84 -10.02 8.59
C LEU A 171 13.22 -11.47 8.20
N MET A 172 14.23 -12.04 8.85
CA MET A 172 14.72 -13.40 8.58
C MET A 172 14.33 -14.40 9.66
N THR A 173 14.33 -13.95 10.92
CA THR A 173 14.05 -14.80 12.08
C THR A 173 12.75 -14.36 12.74
N TRP A 174 11.70 -15.13 12.52
CA TRP A 174 10.35 -14.82 12.99
C TRP A 174 10.02 -15.58 14.29
N ASN A 175 9.36 -14.91 15.21
CA ASN A 175 8.82 -15.47 16.44
C ASN A 175 7.32 -15.23 16.49
N ALA A 176 6.56 -16.30 16.41
CA ALA A 176 5.11 -16.26 16.46
C ALA A 176 4.59 -15.81 17.83
N PHE A 177 3.50 -15.06 17.83
CA PHE A 177 2.72 -14.71 19.02
C PHE A 177 1.24 -14.55 18.64
N THR A 178 0.39 -14.34 19.65
CA THR A 178 -1.02 -13.97 19.43
C THR A 178 -1.30 -12.69 20.19
N ALA A 179 -1.74 -11.65 19.52
CA ALA A 179 -2.11 -10.40 20.15
C ALA A 179 -3.37 -10.59 21.01
N PRO A 180 -3.35 -10.29 22.32
CA PRO A 180 -4.54 -10.38 23.16
C PRO A 180 -5.56 -9.32 22.78
N TRP A 181 -6.82 -9.61 23.02
CA TRP A 181 -7.92 -8.67 22.88
C TRP A 181 -8.49 -8.34 24.26
N ALA A 182 -9.08 -7.16 24.40
CA ALA A 182 -9.60 -6.70 25.67
C ALA A 182 -11.04 -6.21 25.55
N THR A 183 -11.77 -6.40 26.64
CA THR A 183 -13.05 -5.75 26.94
C THR A 183 -12.86 -4.82 28.15
N GLU A 184 -13.90 -4.18 28.64
CA GLU A 184 -13.85 -3.41 29.88
C GLU A 184 -13.49 -4.26 31.10
N SER A 185 -13.89 -5.53 31.09
CA SER A 185 -13.73 -6.47 32.20
C SER A 185 -12.54 -7.42 32.06
N SER A 186 -11.90 -7.53 30.89
CA SER A 186 -10.82 -8.48 30.63
C SER A 186 -9.76 -7.90 29.69
N SER A 187 -8.50 -8.12 30.02
CA SER A 187 -7.35 -7.84 29.13
C SER A 187 -7.00 -9.00 28.20
N ASN A 188 -7.68 -10.13 28.30
CA ASN A 188 -7.55 -11.30 27.43
C ASN A 188 -8.92 -11.89 27.15
N ALA A 189 -9.72 -11.16 26.38
CA ALA A 189 -11.07 -11.53 26.02
C ALA A 189 -11.10 -12.64 24.97
N SER A 190 -12.13 -13.47 25.01
CA SER A 190 -12.43 -14.42 23.94
C SER A 190 -12.84 -13.67 22.66
N ASN A 191 -12.80 -14.35 21.53
CA ASN A 191 -13.27 -13.81 20.27
C ASN A 191 -14.75 -13.38 20.33
N THR A 192 -15.58 -14.19 21.01
CA THR A 192 -16.99 -13.89 21.17
C THR A 192 -17.18 -12.65 22.04
N ASP A 193 -16.53 -12.60 23.21
CA ASP A 193 -16.70 -11.50 24.15
C ASP A 193 -16.25 -10.15 23.57
N ALA A 194 -15.18 -10.17 22.76
CA ALA A 194 -14.65 -8.95 22.17
C ALA A 194 -15.66 -8.22 21.26
N PHE A 195 -16.65 -8.92 20.69
CA PHE A 195 -17.55 -8.37 19.67
C PHE A 195 -19.05 -8.46 20.02
N THR A 196 -19.43 -9.09 21.14
CA THR A 196 -20.84 -9.28 21.52
C THR A 196 -21.43 -8.12 22.29
N THR A 197 -20.62 -7.23 22.82
CA THR A 197 -21.10 -6.04 23.54
C THR A 197 -20.86 -4.83 22.66
N PRO A 198 -21.87 -4.35 21.93
CA PRO A 198 -21.70 -3.17 21.10
C PRO A 198 -21.36 -1.98 21.98
N GLN A 199 -20.26 -1.32 21.67
CA GLN A 199 -19.91 -0.06 22.32
C GLN A 199 -20.60 1.08 21.58
N VAL A 200 -21.08 2.06 22.34
CA VAL A 200 -21.56 3.31 21.74
C VAL A 200 -20.34 4.15 21.36
N THR A 201 -20.11 4.29 20.08
CA THR A 201 -19.04 5.16 19.56
C THR A 201 -19.65 6.45 19.06
N LYS A 202 -19.09 7.59 19.49
CA LYS A 202 -19.47 8.89 18.97
C LYS A 202 -18.76 9.16 17.66
N VAL A 203 -19.53 9.49 16.62
CA VAL A 203 -19.01 9.93 15.33
C VAL A 203 -19.58 11.29 14.97
N THR A 204 -18.81 12.10 14.26
CA THR A 204 -19.21 13.46 13.89
C THR A 204 -19.34 13.58 12.37
N LYS A 205 -20.43 14.22 11.93
CA LYS A 205 -20.64 14.61 10.54
C LYS A 205 -21.23 16.03 10.49
N GLY A 206 -20.60 16.92 9.73
CA GLY A 206 -21.04 18.31 9.61
C GLY A 206 -21.12 19.06 10.94
N GLY A 207 -20.28 18.69 11.90
CA GLY A 207 -20.31 19.24 13.25
C GLY A 207 -21.40 18.68 14.18
N GLN A 208 -22.26 17.79 13.69
CA GLN A 208 -23.26 17.07 14.49
C GLN A 208 -22.70 15.72 14.95
N GLU A 209 -22.93 15.38 16.21
CA GLU A 209 -22.55 14.11 16.81
C GLU A 209 -23.67 13.07 16.65
N TYR A 210 -23.30 11.85 16.35
CA TYR A 210 -24.17 10.68 16.21
C TYR A 210 -23.66 9.52 17.06
N ASP A 211 -24.58 8.74 17.61
CA ASP A 211 -24.27 7.49 18.27
C ASP A 211 -24.23 6.37 17.24
N LEU A 212 -23.07 5.72 17.13
CA LEU A 212 -22.90 4.51 16.32
C LEU A 212 -22.82 3.31 17.26
N VAL A 213 -23.79 2.42 17.15
CA VAL A 213 -23.87 1.17 17.91
C VAL A 213 -23.92 0.01 16.93
N PHE A 214 -22.88 -0.81 16.89
CA PHE A 214 -22.81 -1.92 15.94
C PHE A 214 -22.24 -3.17 16.60
N ASP A 215 -22.99 -4.26 16.46
CA ASP A 215 -22.58 -5.61 16.86
C ASP A 215 -22.09 -6.36 15.62
N ALA A 216 -20.76 -6.40 15.44
CA ALA A 216 -20.14 -7.02 14.29
C ALA A 216 -20.38 -8.54 14.21
N LEU A 217 -20.47 -9.21 15.38
CA LEU A 217 -20.77 -10.64 15.45
C LEU A 217 -22.22 -10.92 15.06
N ALA A 218 -23.18 -10.16 15.60
CA ALA A 218 -24.59 -10.33 15.26
C ALA A 218 -24.85 -10.01 13.78
N TRP A 219 -24.15 -9.01 13.23
CA TRP A 219 -24.25 -8.69 11.81
C TRP A 219 -23.76 -9.83 10.91
N SER A 220 -22.58 -10.38 11.20
CA SER A 220 -21.99 -11.45 10.40
C SER A 220 -22.79 -12.75 10.43
N LYS A 221 -23.56 -12.98 11.49
CA LYS A 221 -24.46 -14.15 11.62
C LYS A 221 -25.75 -14.03 10.81
N LYS A 222 -26.09 -12.88 10.24
CA LYS A 222 -27.35 -12.71 9.48
C LYS A 222 -27.45 -13.61 8.25
N GLY A 223 -26.33 -14.01 7.68
CA GLY A 223 -26.28 -14.94 6.54
C GLY A 223 -26.37 -16.42 6.92
N SER A 224 -25.97 -16.80 8.13
CA SER A 224 -25.93 -18.18 8.62
C SER A 224 -26.07 -18.23 10.14
N THR A 225 -26.84 -19.18 10.63
CA THR A 225 -26.98 -19.44 12.09
C THR A 225 -25.78 -20.17 12.68
N ASP A 226 -25.03 -20.88 11.84
CA ASP A 226 -23.89 -21.72 12.24
C ASP A 226 -22.55 -20.98 12.07
N TYR A 227 -22.57 -19.65 12.01
CA TYR A 227 -21.39 -18.82 11.83
C TYR A 227 -20.37 -19.01 12.97
N ASP A 228 -19.15 -19.39 12.59
CA ASP A 228 -17.99 -19.43 13.49
C ASP A 228 -17.11 -18.20 13.28
N ILE A 229 -17.17 -17.26 14.23
CA ILE A 229 -16.34 -16.05 14.16
C ILE A 229 -14.84 -16.36 14.16
N SER A 230 -14.41 -17.43 14.83
CA SER A 230 -12.98 -17.79 14.89
C SER A 230 -12.45 -18.14 13.51
N GLY A 231 -13.27 -18.78 12.67
CA GLY A 231 -12.93 -19.12 11.30
C GLY A 231 -13.09 -17.97 10.30
N ASN A 232 -13.66 -16.84 10.70
CA ASN A 232 -14.04 -15.75 9.79
C ASN A 232 -13.47 -14.37 10.16
N MET A 233 -12.45 -14.34 11.00
CA MET A 233 -11.62 -13.15 11.25
C MET A 233 -10.42 -13.17 10.32
N TRP A 234 -10.48 -12.35 9.28
CA TRP A 234 -9.52 -12.42 8.18
C TRP A 234 -8.76 -11.12 7.97
N ALA A 235 -7.59 -11.25 7.34
CA ALA A 235 -6.80 -10.20 6.73
C ALA A 235 -6.82 -8.87 7.51
N PRO A 236 -6.22 -8.79 8.69
CA PRO A 236 -6.08 -7.52 9.38
C PRO A 236 -5.02 -6.66 8.70
N ASP A 237 -5.18 -5.34 8.84
CA ASP A 237 -4.09 -4.40 8.61
C ASP A 237 -3.81 -3.59 9.88
N VAL A 238 -2.54 -3.32 10.18
CA VAL A 238 -2.14 -2.67 11.44
C VAL A 238 -1.25 -1.47 11.15
N ILE A 239 -1.63 -0.31 11.67
CA ILE A 239 -0.90 0.94 11.49
C ILE A 239 -0.82 1.75 12.79
N TRP A 240 0.28 2.47 12.97
CA TRP A 240 0.37 3.49 14.01
C TRP A 240 -0.40 4.75 13.61
N ASN A 241 -1.36 5.16 14.44
CA ASN A 241 -2.05 6.43 14.25
C ASN A 241 -1.46 7.48 15.22
N PRO A 242 -0.64 8.42 14.74
CA PRO A 242 0.03 9.41 15.57
C PRO A 242 -0.93 10.44 16.18
N THR A 243 -2.09 10.66 15.55
CA THR A 243 -3.09 11.59 16.05
C THR A 243 -3.84 11.02 17.25
N MET A 244 -4.18 9.75 17.20
CA MET A 244 -4.80 9.01 18.30
C MET A 244 -3.77 8.57 19.35
N ASN A 245 -2.50 8.52 19.01
CA ASN A 245 -1.42 7.92 19.79
C ASN A 245 -1.74 6.46 20.14
N LYS A 246 -2.17 5.69 19.10
CA LYS A 246 -2.61 4.30 19.22
C LYS A 246 -2.14 3.47 18.04
N TRP A 247 -1.93 2.21 18.28
CA TRP A 247 -1.92 1.19 17.25
C TRP A 247 -3.36 0.88 16.85
N CYS A 248 -3.64 0.96 15.56
CA CYS A 248 -4.95 0.71 14.96
C CYS A 248 -4.87 -0.56 14.13
N MET A 249 -5.70 -1.54 14.49
CA MET A 249 -5.91 -2.77 13.72
C MET A 249 -7.25 -2.69 13.03
N TYR A 250 -7.25 -2.76 11.72
CA TYR A 250 -8.44 -2.86 10.89
C TYR A 250 -8.64 -4.33 10.55
N LEU A 251 -9.71 -4.93 11.03
CA LEU A 251 -9.94 -6.36 10.98
C LEU A 251 -11.21 -6.69 10.20
N SER A 252 -11.11 -7.64 9.28
CA SER A 252 -12.28 -8.16 8.56
C SER A 252 -13.04 -9.15 9.43
N ILE A 253 -14.33 -8.87 9.66
CA ILE A 253 -15.30 -9.84 10.18
C ILE A 253 -16.16 -10.28 9.01
N ASN A 254 -15.79 -11.41 8.39
CA ASN A 254 -16.52 -11.92 7.23
C ASN A 254 -17.81 -12.63 7.66
N GLY A 255 -18.87 -12.48 6.89
CA GLY A 255 -20.14 -13.17 7.07
C GLY A 255 -20.66 -13.73 5.75
N ASP A 256 -21.47 -14.77 5.81
CA ASP A 256 -22.14 -15.32 4.65
C ASP A 256 -22.94 -14.26 3.90
N HIS A 257 -23.06 -14.41 2.57
CA HIS A 257 -23.80 -13.48 1.73
C HIS A 257 -23.35 -12.02 1.86
N HIS A 258 -22.03 -11.79 2.12
CA HIS A 258 -21.43 -10.45 2.27
C HIS A 258 -21.94 -9.66 3.50
N PHE A 259 -22.54 -10.31 4.51
CA PHE A 259 -22.79 -9.68 5.80
C PHE A 259 -21.49 -9.48 6.58
N SER A 260 -20.59 -8.71 5.97
CA SER A 260 -19.24 -8.50 6.46
C SER A 260 -19.05 -7.08 6.95
N SER A 261 -18.03 -6.87 7.75
CA SER A 261 -17.61 -5.54 8.17
C SER A 261 -16.11 -5.49 8.38
N ILE A 262 -15.52 -4.35 8.08
CA ILE A 262 -14.19 -3.98 8.57
C ILE A 262 -14.40 -3.17 9.83
N ILE A 263 -13.78 -3.62 10.91
CA ILE A 263 -13.87 -2.98 12.23
C ILE A 263 -12.52 -2.40 12.63
N LEU A 264 -12.55 -1.35 13.45
CA LEU A 264 -11.37 -0.79 14.10
C LEU A 264 -11.21 -1.37 15.50
N MET A 265 -10.02 -1.84 15.78
CA MET A 265 -9.54 -2.16 17.13
C MET A 265 -8.32 -1.31 17.45
N THR A 266 -8.16 -0.88 18.69
CA THR A 266 -7.01 -0.04 19.09
C THR A 266 -6.27 -0.60 20.30
N ALA A 267 -4.97 -0.32 20.36
CA ALA A 267 -4.09 -0.68 21.47
C ALA A 267 -3.04 0.41 21.75
N ASP A 268 -2.53 0.45 22.98
CA ASP A 268 -1.41 1.32 23.35
C ASP A 268 -0.05 0.76 22.88
N LYS A 269 0.03 -0.55 22.73
CA LYS A 269 1.22 -1.28 22.27
C LYS A 269 0.86 -2.12 21.06
N ILE A 270 1.80 -2.28 20.13
CA ILE A 270 1.58 -3.07 18.92
C ILE A 270 1.22 -4.54 19.22
N GLU A 271 1.73 -5.10 20.30
CA GLU A 271 1.39 -6.46 20.73
C GLU A 271 0.03 -6.56 21.44
N GLY A 272 -0.71 -5.47 21.58
CA GLY A 272 -1.99 -5.40 22.26
C GLY A 272 -1.91 -5.07 23.76
N PRO A 273 -2.98 -5.28 24.52
CA PRO A 273 -4.28 -5.85 24.09
C PRO A 273 -5.09 -4.88 23.22
N TYR A 274 -5.66 -5.39 22.16
CA TYR A 274 -6.53 -4.62 21.26
C TYR A 274 -7.97 -4.61 21.75
N ARG A 275 -8.63 -3.46 21.56
CA ARG A 275 -9.99 -3.19 22.00
C ARG A 275 -10.85 -2.74 20.83
N TYR A 276 -12.01 -3.38 20.65
CA TYR A 276 -12.98 -3.00 19.62
C TYR A 276 -13.46 -1.56 19.82
N GLN A 277 -13.54 -0.80 18.75
CA GLN A 277 -14.01 0.58 18.75
C GLN A 277 -15.33 0.72 18.00
N ALA A 278 -15.35 0.46 16.70
CA ALA A 278 -16.52 0.63 15.85
C ALA A 278 -16.29 -0.03 14.46
N PRO A 279 -17.34 -0.18 13.65
CA PRO A 279 -17.19 -0.50 12.24
C PRO A 279 -16.62 0.70 11.46
N VAL A 280 -15.86 0.42 10.43
CA VAL A 280 -15.35 1.41 9.46
C VAL A 280 -16.18 1.40 8.19
N VAL A 281 -16.57 0.22 7.73
CA VAL A 281 -17.45 0.00 6.59
C VAL A 281 -18.17 -1.33 6.75
N ILE A 282 -19.41 -1.38 6.29
CA ILE A 282 -20.30 -2.54 6.44
C ILE A 282 -20.84 -2.92 5.07
N SER A 283 -20.91 -4.20 4.75
CA SER A 283 -21.56 -4.73 3.55
C SER A 283 -22.75 -5.65 3.88
N GLY A 284 -23.50 -6.11 2.87
CA GLY A 284 -24.62 -7.03 3.05
C GLY A 284 -25.97 -6.34 3.16
N PHE A 285 -26.17 -5.24 2.47
CA PHE A 285 -27.49 -4.59 2.37
C PHE A 285 -28.35 -5.31 1.34
N TYR A 286 -29.45 -5.91 1.76
CA TYR A 286 -30.45 -6.59 0.91
C TYR A 286 -31.85 -6.05 1.18
N THR A 287 -32.78 -6.36 0.31
CA THR A 287 -34.19 -6.11 0.58
C THR A 287 -34.60 -6.75 1.92
N GLY A 288 -35.11 -5.95 2.84
CA GLY A 288 -35.49 -6.39 4.19
C GLY A 288 -34.35 -6.39 5.23
N THR A 289 -33.12 -5.99 4.85
CA THR A 289 -32.05 -5.81 5.83
C THR A 289 -32.39 -4.66 6.77
N ASP A 290 -32.19 -4.88 8.06
CA ASP A 290 -32.22 -3.79 9.06
C ASP A 290 -30.94 -2.95 8.98
N TYR A 291 -30.95 -2.00 8.04
CA TYR A 291 -29.84 -1.10 7.80
C TYR A 291 -29.70 0.00 8.87
N LYS A 292 -30.75 0.21 9.68
CA LYS A 292 -30.74 1.22 10.75
C LYS A 292 -29.82 0.85 11.89
N SER A 293 -29.44 -0.41 12.00
CA SER A 293 -28.40 -0.88 12.92
C SER A 293 -26.95 -0.64 12.40
N THR A 294 -26.80 0.11 11.28
CA THR A 294 -25.51 0.41 10.65
C THR A 294 -25.29 1.92 10.60
N ASP A 295 -24.18 2.35 10.04
CA ASP A 295 -23.86 3.77 9.80
C ASP A 295 -24.45 4.33 8.48
N LEU A 296 -25.28 3.57 7.78
CA LEU A 296 -25.82 3.97 6.46
C LEU A 296 -26.52 5.34 6.52
N GLU A 297 -27.38 5.55 7.54
CA GLU A 297 -28.11 6.83 7.67
C GLU A 297 -27.22 7.98 8.14
N ILE A 298 -26.12 7.70 8.85
CA ILE A 298 -25.11 8.73 9.14
C ILE A 298 -24.45 9.19 7.83
N VAL A 299 -24.12 8.24 6.94
CA VAL A 299 -23.48 8.56 5.66
C VAL A 299 -24.44 9.25 4.68
N LEU A 300 -25.64 8.71 4.50
CA LEU A 300 -26.57 9.12 3.43
C LEU A 300 -27.62 10.14 3.89
N GLY A 301 -27.74 10.38 5.21
CA GLY A 301 -28.89 11.02 5.83
C GLY A 301 -30.04 10.05 6.06
N GLU A 302 -31.08 10.49 6.77
CA GLU A 302 -32.26 9.70 7.08
C GLU A 302 -32.91 9.13 5.81
N GLN A 303 -33.22 7.85 5.82
CA GLN A 303 -33.82 7.13 4.70
C GLN A 303 -35.18 6.56 5.11
N ALA A 304 -36.23 6.83 4.31
CA ALA A 304 -37.54 6.22 4.53
C ALA A 304 -37.53 4.70 4.32
N SER A 305 -36.64 4.21 3.47
CA SER A 305 -36.35 2.79 3.23
C SER A 305 -34.93 2.65 2.70
N LEU A 306 -34.40 1.43 2.72
CA LEU A 306 -33.12 1.14 2.07
C LEU A 306 -33.13 1.67 0.62
N PRO A 307 -32.16 2.48 0.20
CA PRO A 307 -32.11 2.98 -1.18
C PRO A 307 -32.15 1.85 -2.22
N GLU A 308 -32.88 2.09 -3.31
CA GLU A 308 -33.17 1.06 -4.34
C GLU A 308 -31.91 0.43 -4.92
N ARG A 309 -30.81 1.22 -5.05
CA ARG A 309 -29.51 0.73 -5.55
C ARG A 309 -28.92 -0.39 -4.70
N TYR A 310 -29.27 -0.49 -3.40
CA TYR A 310 -28.78 -1.54 -2.48
C TYR A 310 -29.75 -2.72 -2.35
N LYS A 311 -30.97 -2.63 -2.88
CA LYS A 311 -31.99 -3.70 -2.80
C LYS A 311 -31.80 -4.82 -3.83
N THR A 312 -30.69 -4.83 -4.55
CA THR A 312 -30.57 -5.70 -5.72
C THR A 312 -30.16 -7.12 -5.33
N SER A 313 -30.64 -8.12 -6.10
CA SER A 313 -30.13 -9.49 -6.07
C SER A 313 -28.73 -9.62 -6.68
N ASN A 314 -28.16 -8.52 -7.19
CA ASN A 314 -26.84 -8.45 -7.80
C ASN A 314 -25.77 -7.97 -6.82
N TRP A 315 -26.01 -8.12 -5.52
CA TRP A 315 -24.98 -7.94 -4.52
C TRP A 315 -23.77 -8.84 -4.87
N GLY A 316 -22.58 -8.34 -4.73
CA GLY A 316 -21.39 -9.03 -5.21
C GLY A 316 -20.99 -8.69 -6.65
N LYS A 317 -21.89 -8.19 -7.51
CA LYS A 317 -21.50 -7.63 -8.82
C LYS A 317 -21.12 -6.16 -8.74
N ARG A 318 -21.80 -5.40 -7.90
CA ARG A 318 -21.75 -3.93 -7.87
C ARG A 318 -21.00 -3.39 -6.66
N TYR A 319 -21.17 -4.04 -5.53
CA TYR A 319 -20.66 -3.58 -4.25
C TYR A 319 -19.59 -4.51 -3.70
N PRO A 320 -18.63 -3.99 -2.94
CA PRO A 320 -17.57 -4.81 -2.37
C PRO A 320 -18.12 -5.74 -1.28
N ASN A 321 -17.44 -6.84 -1.05
CA ASN A 321 -17.43 -7.47 0.25
C ASN A 321 -16.54 -6.62 1.17
N ALA A 322 -17.01 -6.18 2.32
CA ALA A 322 -16.26 -5.30 3.23
C ALA A 322 -15.24 -6.11 4.05
N ILE A 323 -14.18 -6.56 3.38
CA ILE A 323 -13.03 -7.28 3.94
C ILE A 323 -11.74 -6.82 3.25
N ASP A 324 -10.60 -7.34 3.69
CA ASP A 324 -9.26 -7.11 3.16
C ASP A 324 -8.86 -5.62 3.17
N PRO A 325 -8.84 -4.97 4.34
CA PRO A 325 -8.40 -3.58 4.44
C PRO A 325 -6.90 -3.45 4.22
N CYS A 326 -6.50 -2.35 3.57
CA CYS A 326 -5.15 -1.81 3.63
C CYS A 326 -5.24 -0.33 4.00
N VAL A 327 -4.56 0.09 5.03
CA VAL A 327 -4.63 1.45 5.58
C VAL A 327 -3.27 2.12 5.51
N PHE A 328 -3.22 3.30 4.90
CA PHE A 328 -1.97 4.01 4.69
C PHE A 328 -2.15 5.52 4.79
N TYR A 329 -1.05 6.22 5.07
CA TYR A 329 -0.97 7.66 4.96
C TYR A 329 -0.42 8.05 3.59
N ASP A 330 -1.09 9.00 2.92
CA ASP A 330 -0.51 9.61 1.73
C ASP A 330 0.64 10.57 2.11
N GLU A 331 1.38 11.05 1.10
CA GLU A 331 2.48 11.99 1.30
C GLU A 331 2.05 13.31 1.96
N GLN A 332 0.76 13.62 1.95
CA GLN A 332 0.22 14.78 2.62
C GLN A 332 -0.26 14.46 4.05
N GLY A 333 -0.09 13.22 4.49
CA GLY A 333 -0.49 12.74 5.80
C GLY A 333 -1.99 12.50 5.95
N LYS A 334 -2.76 12.40 4.86
CA LYS A 334 -4.15 11.99 4.88
C LYS A 334 -4.23 10.48 5.03
N LEU A 335 -5.16 10.01 5.82
CA LEU A 335 -5.36 8.58 6.10
C LEU A 335 -6.39 8.00 5.13
N TRP A 336 -6.03 6.91 4.47
CA TRP A 336 -6.83 6.20 3.49
C TRP A 336 -7.00 4.74 3.85
N MET A 337 -8.07 4.12 3.38
CA MET A 337 -8.28 2.67 3.41
C MET A 337 -8.75 2.18 2.04
N SER A 338 -7.99 1.28 1.41
CA SER A 338 -8.50 0.44 0.33
C SER A 338 -9.05 -0.84 0.91
N TYR A 339 -10.08 -1.42 0.28
CA TYR A 339 -10.73 -2.63 0.75
C TYR A 339 -11.60 -3.27 -0.32
N GLY A 340 -11.96 -4.51 -0.11
CA GLY A 340 -12.83 -5.27 -1.00
C GLY A 340 -12.17 -6.56 -1.46
N SER A 341 -12.99 -7.57 -1.70
CA SER A 341 -12.57 -8.89 -2.15
C SER A 341 -13.55 -9.37 -3.20
N TRP A 342 -13.02 -9.74 -4.37
CA TRP A 342 -13.83 -10.18 -5.53
C TRP A 342 -15.02 -9.25 -5.80
N SER A 343 -16.20 -9.77 -5.86
CA SER A 343 -17.48 -9.02 -5.88
C SER A 343 -17.46 -7.79 -6.79
N GLY A 344 -17.94 -6.66 -6.31
CA GLY A 344 -18.10 -5.43 -7.08
C GLY A 344 -16.83 -4.61 -7.29
N GLY A 345 -15.69 -5.03 -6.75
CA GLY A 345 -14.42 -4.33 -6.93
C GLY A 345 -13.72 -3.97 -5.63
N ILE A 346 -12.55 -3.35 -5.78
CA ILE A 346 -11.76 -2.76 -4.72
C ILE A 346 -12.13 -1.28 -4.61
N TYR A 347 -12.48 -0.86 -3.41
CA TYR A 347 -12.93 0.50 -3.12
C TYR A 347 -11.95 1.21 -2.18
N MET A 348 -12.06 2.52 -2.11
CA MET A 348 -11.25 3.38 -1.25
C MET A 348 -12.11 4.40 -0.52
N LEU A 349 -11.81 4.55 0.77
CA LEU A 349 -12.37 5.56 1.66
C LEU A 349 -11.27 6.41 2.28
N GLU A 350 -11.55 7.69 2.47
CA GLU A 350 -10.78 8.54 3.36
C GLU A 350 -11.18 8.27 4.81
N LEU A 351 -10.21 8.13 5.70
CA LEU A 351 -10.41 7.94 7.11
C LEU A 351 -10.13 9.25 7.89
N ASN A 352 -10.78 9.38 9.03
CA ASN A 352 -10.54 10.48 9.95
C ASN A 352 -9.40 10.13 10.89
N GLN A 353 -8.35 10.93 10.91
CA GLN A 353 -7.15 10.66 11.72
C GLN A 353 -7.40 10.72 13.24
N GLN A 354 -8.38 11.50 13.69
CA GLN A 354 -8.70 11.64 15.10
C GLN A 354 -9.42 10.41 15.66
N THR A 355 -10.14 9.69 14.81
CA THR A 355 -10.97 8.56 15.25
C THR A 355 -10.53 7.22 14.67
N GLY A 356 -9.74 7.23 13.58
CA GLY A 356 -9.40 6.03 12.81
C GLY A 356 -10.57 5.47 11.99
N LEU A 357 -11.76 6.02 12.10
CA LEU A 357 -12.97 5.60 11.39
C LEU A 357 -13.08 6.28 10.02
N ARG A 358 -14.07 5.91 9.21
CA ARG A 358 -14.35 6.64 7.96
C ARG A 358 -14.54 8.14 8.24
N ASN A 359 -14.10 8.96 7.30
CA ASN A 359 -14.35 10.39 7.37
C ASN A 359 -15.77 10.69 6.88
N TYR A 360 -16.72 10.88 7.79
CA TYR A 360 -18.12 11.14 7.49
C TYR A 360 -18.36 12.49 6.80
N ASP A 361 -17.41 13.41 6.84
CA ASP A 361 -17.51 14.72 6.18
C ASP A 361 -17.14 14.63 4.68
N VAL A 362 -16.55 13.52 4.23
CA VAL A 362 -16.27 13.30 2.81
C VAL A 362 -17.53 12.82 2.10
N ASN A 363 -17.97 13.59 1.11
CA ASN A 363 -19.12 13.24 0.27
C ASN A 363 -18.66 12.59 -1.03
N TYR A 364 -18.98 11.33 -1.21
CA TYR A 364 -18.75 10.58 -2.43
C TYR A 364 -19.97 10.72 -3.36
N ALA A 365 -19.92 11.69 -4.28
CA ALA A 365 -20.99 11.85 -5.28
C ALA A 365 -21.01 10.62 -6.22
N GLN A 366 -22.18 10.00 -6.38
CA GLN A 366 -22.35 8.82 -7.23
C GLN A 366 -21.85 9.07 -8.65
N GLN A 367 -21.03 8.16 -9.17
CA GLN A 367 -20.59 8.13 -10.56
C GLN A 367 -20.81 6.74 -11.15
N GLY A 368 -21.42 6.69 -12.33
CA GLY A 368 -21.82 5.44 -12.96
C GLY A 368 -23.09 4.85 -12.36
N SER A 369 -23.51 3.72 -12.90
CA SER A 369 -24.71 3.00 -12.44
C SER A 369 -24.61 1.51 -12.81
N GLY A 370 -25.42 0.70 -12.14
CA GLY A 370 -25.41 -0.75 -12.39
C GLY A 370 -24.02 -1.35 -12.14
N ASP A 371 -23.56 -2.19 -13.05
CA ASP A 371 -22.28 -2.87 -12.94
C ASP A 371 -21.08 -1.93 -13.22
N ASP A 372 -21.33 -0.77 -13.87
CA ASP A 372 -20.31 0.26 -14.16
C ASP A 372 -20.25 1.37 -13.09
N ILE A 373 -20.67 1.10 -11.86
CA ILE A 373 -20.53 2.07 -10.77
C ILE A 373 -19.04 2.30 -10.47
N LYS A 374 -18.63 3.58 -10.44
CA LYS A 374 -17.24 4.01 -10.19
C LYS A 374 -17.06 4.68 -8.83
N VAL A 375 -18.10 5.39 -8.39
CA VAL A 375 -18.15 5.99 -7.05
C VAL A 375 -19.52 5.70 -6.47
N ASP A 376 -19.57 5.14 -5.28
CA ASP A 376 -20.77 4.92 -4.50
C ASP A 376 -20.78 5.82 -3.27
N PRO A 377 -21.90 6.48 -2.95
CA PRO A 377 -21.97 7.38 -1.81
C PRO A 377 -21.64 6.73 -0.46
N TYR A 378 -21.91 5.43 -0.32
CA TYR A 378 -21.60 4.71 0.90
C TYR A 378 -20.24 3.99 0.83
N PHE A 379 -19.95 3.27 -0.26
CA PHE A 379 -18.73 2.47 -0.37
C PHE A 379 -17.50 3.27 -0.80
N GLY A 380 -17.65 4.49 -1.31
CA GLY A 380 -16.55 5.33 -1.74
C GLY A 380 -16.16 5.16 -3.20
N LYS A 381 -14.89 5.40 -3.53
CA LYS A 381 -14.35 5.36 -4.90
C LYS A 381 -13.84 3.97 -5.23
N LYS A 382 -14.30 3.37 -6.34
CA LYS A 382 -13.75 2.13 -6.87
C LYS A 382 -12.41 2.43 -7.54
N ILE A 383 -11.36 1.70 -7.16
CA ILE A 383 -10.00 1.92 -7.66
C ILE A 383 -9.49 0.77 -8.53
N ALA A 384 -10.03 -0.45 -8.36
CA ALA A 384 -9.65 -1.61 -9.16
C ALA A 384 -10.80 -2.61 -9.27
N GLY A 385 -10.68 -3.53 -10.22
CA GLY A 385 -11.61 -4.63 -10.42
C GLY A 385 -12.98 -4.18 -10.90
N GLY A 386 -14.00 -4.94 -10.54
CA GLY A 386 -15.39 -4.84 -10.94
C GLY A 386 -15.88 -6.10 -11.61
N PHE A 387 -17.18 -6.21 -11.83
CA PHE A 387 -17.81 -7.29 -12.60
C PHE A 387 -17.52 -8.71 -12.10
N TYR A 388 -17.30 -8.95 -10.80
CA TYR A 388 -16.88 -10.23 -10.19
C TYR A 388 -15.43 -10.66 -10.48
N ALA A 389 -14.67 -9.92 -11.26
CA ALA A 389 -13.33 -10.28 -11.68
C ALA A 389 -12.25 -9.49 -10.95
N SER A 390 -12.56 -9.02 -9.75
CA SER A 390 -11.76 -8.00 -9.06
C SER A 390 -10.44 -8.49 -8.49
N GLY A 391 -10.35 -9.77 -8.13
CA GLY A 391 -9.32 -10.21 -7.20
C GLY A 391 -9.60 -9.71 -5.77
N GLU A 392 -8.60 -9.80 -4.92
CA GLU A 392 -8.68 -9.47 -3.48
C GLU A 392 -7.35 -8.94 -2.95
N ALA A 393 -7.25 -8.73 -1.64
CA ALA A 393 -5.98 -8.39 -0.99
C ALA A 393 -5.35 -7.11 -1.55
N SER A 394 -6.12 -6.05 -1.65
CA SER A 394 -5.55 -4.78 -2.07
C SER A 394 -4.53 -4.28 -1.06
N TYR A 395 -3.32 -3.96 -1.52
CA TYR A 395 -2.31 -3.32 -0.68
C TYR A 395 -1.67 -2.14 -1.42
N ILE A 396 -1.52 -1.02 -0.75
CA ILE A 396 -0.99 0.22 -1.35
C ILE A 396 0.16 0.75 -0.51
N GLU A 397 1.29 1.02 -1.18
CA GLU A 397 2.46 1.64 -0.57
C GLU A 397 3.04 2.70 -1.52
N TYR A 398 3.56 3.79 -0.95
CA TYR A 398 4.24 4.83 -1.70
C TYR A 398 5.74 4.56 -1.77
N ILE A 399 6.24 4.33 -2.97
CA ILE A 399 7.64 3.97 -3.20
C ILE A 399 8.19 4.80 -4.37
N GLY A 400 9.25 5.56 -4.12
CA GLY A 400 10.02 6.22 -5.17
C GLY A 400 9.21 7.09 -6.15
N GLY A 401 8.18 7.77 -5.67
CA GLY A 401 7.38 8.72 -6.46
C GLY A 401 6.03 8.19 -6.95
N TYR A 402 5.67 6.94 -6.64
CA TYR A 402 4.40 6.34 -7.05
C TYR A 402 3.74 5.59 -5.89
N TYR A 403 2.40 5.58 -5.88
CA TYR A 403 1.60 4.64 -5.13
C TYR A 403 1.48 3.36 -5.94
N TYR A 404 1.93 2.23 -5.39
CA TYR A 404 1.79 0.92 -6.01
C TYR A 404 0.63 0.18 -5.36
N LEU A 405 -0.32 -0.21 -6.18
CA LEU A 405 -1.45 -1.05 -5.79
C LEU A 405 -1.15 -2.50 -6.16
N PHE A 406 -1.17 -3.36 -5.17
CA PHE A 406 -1.18 -4.80 -5.35
C PHE A 406 -2.62 -5.31 -5.29
N VAL A 407 -2.94 -6.29 -6.10
CA VAL A 407 -4.19 -7.06 -6.07
C VAL A 407 -3.85 -8.51 -6.36
N THR A 408 -4.43 -9.46 -5.65
CA THR A 408 -4.21 -10.88 -5.88
C THR A 408 -5.40 -11.50 -6.59
N ASN A 409 -5.13 -12.25 -7.64
CA ASN A 409 -6.12 -12.97 -8.45
C ASN A 409 -5.84 -14.48 -8.40
N GLY A 410 -6.79 -15.29 -8.88
CA GLY A 410 -6.75 -16.75 -8.77
C GLY A 410 -7.41 -17.24 -7.48
N GLY A 411 -7.59 -18.54 -7.34
CA GLY A 411 -8.08 -19.13 -6.09
C GLY A 411 -6.92 -19.34 -5.11
N LEU A 412 -7.21 -19.21 -3.83
CA LEU A 412 -6.20 -19.21 -2.76
C LEU A 412 -5.60 -20.58 -2.43
N SER A 413 -6.20 -21.68 -2.91
CA SER A 413 -5.66 -23.02 -2.65
C SER A 413 -4.37 -23.29 -3.41
N ALA A 414 -3.65 -24.34 -3.02
CA ALA A 414 -2.35 -24.68 -3.59
C ALA A 414 -2.33 -24.87 -5.11
N PHE A 415 -3.48 -25.06 -5.76
CA PHE A 415 -3.58 -25.41 -7.18
C PHE A 415 -4.35 -24.38 -8.04
N GLU A 416 -4.94 -23.36 -7.42
CA GLU A 416 -5.90 -22.48 -8.08
C GLU A 416 -5.31 -21.17 -8.61
N GLY A 417 -3.99 -21.07 -8.71
CA GLY A 417 -3.32 -20.01 -9.45
C GLY A 417 -3.28 -18.66 -8.75
N TYR A 418 -3.31 -18.63 -7.42
CA TYR A 418 -3.18 -17.40 -6.65
C TYR A 418 -1.92 -16.64 -7.04
N GLN A 419 -2.05 -15.36 -7.45
CA GLN A 419 -0.95 -14.57 -8.01
C GLN A 419 -1.18 -13.07 -7.86
N MET A 420 -0.15 -12.36 -7.44
CA MET A 420 -0.15 -10.91 -7.27
C MET A 420 -0.06 -10.17 -8.61
N ARG A 421 -0.77 -9.04 -8.72
CA ARG A 421 -0.69 -8.07 -9.82
C ARG A 421 -0.39 -6.69 -9.25
N VAL A 422 0.46 -5.94 -9.95
CA VAL A 422 0.91 -4.62 -9.53
C VAL A 422 0.47 -3.58 -10.54
N PHE A 423 -0.03 -2.47 -10.02
CA PHE A 423 -0.38 -1.27 -10.76
C PHE A 423 0.25 -0.07 -10.05
N ARG A 424 0.33 1.09 -10.70
CA ARG A 424 0.82 2.30 -10.04
C ARG A 424 -0.01 3.53 -10.39
N SER A 425 0.06 4.54 -9.53
CA SER A 425 -0.54 5.85 -9.72
C SER A 425 0.33 6.94 -9.10
N ALA A 426 0.23 8.16 -9.63
CA ALA A 426 0.81 9.34 -8.99
C ALA A 426 -0.04 9.85 -7.81
N ASN A 427 -1.30 9.39 -7.69
CA ASN A 427 -2.23 9.81 -6.65
C ASN A 427 -2.66 8.62 -5.79
N PRO A 428 -2.92 8.82 -4.49
CA PRO A 428 -3.30 7.73 -3.58
C PRO A 428 -4.60 7.03 -3.98
N ASP A 429 -5.54 7.76 -4.57
CA ASP A 429 -6.86 7.28 -4.98
C ASP A 429 -6.95 6.96 -6.50
N GLY A 430 -5.80 6.81 -7.18
CA GLY A 430 -5.71 6.46 -8.59
C GLY A 430 -5.90 7.65 -9.55
N PRO A 431 -6.06 7.41 -10.87
CA PRO A 431 -6.23 6.09 -11.48
C PRO A 431 -4.96 5.24 -11.43
N TYR A 432 -5.11 3.96 -11.12
CA TYR A 432 -4.04 2.98 -11.14
C TYR A 432 -3.95 2.33 -12.51
N VAL A 433 -2.75 2.24 -13.05
CA VAL A 433 -2.48 1.63 -14.37
C VAL A 433 -1.27 0.70 -14.31
N ASP A 434 -1.20 -0.25 -15.23
CA ASP A 434 -0.02 -1.09 -15.45
C ASP A 434 0.94 -0.47 -16.48
N SER A 435 2.04 -1.17 -16.80
CA SER A 435 3.06 -0.70 -17.74
C SER A 435 2.56 -0.55 -19.17
N LYS A 436 1.46 -1.21 -19.51
CA LYS A 436 0.76 -1.08 -20.80
C LYS A 436 -0.23 0.07 -20.83
N ASN A 437 -0.36 0.80 -19.69
CA ASN A 437 -1.37 1.81 -19.45
C ASN A 437 -2.81 1.26 -19.39
N ASP A 438 -2.96 -0.02 -19.09
CA ASP A 438 -4.25 -0.63 -18.83
C ASP A 438 -4.70 -0.32 -17.38
N ALA A 439 -5.93 0.17 -17.24
CA ALA A 439 -6.46 0.53 -15.93
C ALA A 439 -6.70 -0.70 -15.04
N ALA A 440 -6.39 -0.57 -13.74
CA ALA A 440 -6.77 -1.55 -12.72
C ALA A 440 -8.30 -1.69 -12.61
N LEU A 441 -9.02 -0.60 -12.85
CA LEU A 441 -10.48 -0.59 -12.92
C LEU A 441 -10.95 -1.22 -14.23
N LEU A 442 -11.75 -2.28 -14.14
CA LEU A 442 -12.25 -3.00 -15.32
C LEU A 442 -13.38 -2.22 -16.00
N PRO A 443 -13.36 -2.04 -17.33
CA PRO A 443 -14.44 -1.41 -18.07
C PRO A 443 -15.61 -2.36 -18.39
N GLN A 444 -15.41 -3.67 -18.28
CA GLN A 444 -16.37 -4.73 -18.54
C GLN A 444 -15.95 -6.01 -17.82
N TYR A 445 -16.77 -7.05 -17.89
CA TYR A 445 -16.41 -8.36 -17.37
C TYR A 445 -15.22 -8.95 -18.14
N TYR A 446 -14.20 -9.36 -17.40
CA TYR A 446 -13.08 -10.16 -17.89
C TYR A 446 -12.90 -11.37 -16.97
N MET A 447 -12.84 -12.56 -17.56
CA MET A 447 -12.40 -13.73 -16.82
C MET A 447 -10.89 -13.63 -16.62
N ASN A 448 -10.42 -13.54 -15.39
CA ASN A 448 -8.99 -13.40 -15.07
C ASN A 448 -8.37 -14.65 -14.43
N TYR A 449 -9.03 -15.78 -14.55
CA TYR A 449 -8.53 -17.08 -14.14
C TYR A 449 -8.96 -18.17 -15.13
N GLY A 450 -8.21 -19.26 -15.15
CA GLY A 450 -8.37 -20.35 -16.11
C GLY A 450 -7.50 -20.22 -17.36
N PRO A 451 -7.13 -21.35 -18.00
CA PRO A 451 -6.15 -21.36 -19.09
C PRO A 451 -6.68 -20.80 -20.42
N THR A 452 -7.99 -20.85 -20.64
CA THR A 452 -8.63 -20.45 -21.91
C THR A 452 -9.42 -19.16 -21.82
N GLU A 453 -9.75 -18.69 -20.63
CA GLU A 453 -10.70 -17.61 -20.39
C GLU A 453 -10.05 -16.41 -19.69
N ASN A 454 -8.73 -16.43 -19.59
CA ASN A 454 -7.97 -15.36 -18.94
C ASN A 454 -7.69 -14.22 -19.92
N ASP A 455 -8.66 -13.37 -20.13
CA ASP A 455 -8.55 -12.16 -20.98
C ASP A 455 -8.06 -10.94 -20.21
N GLY A 456 -7.99 -11.05 -18.88
CA GLY A 456 -7.71 -9.94 -18.01
C GLY A 456 -6.23 -9.61 -17.84
N ASN A 457 -5.39 -9.79 -18.83
CA ASN A 457 -3.93 -9.55 -18.83
C ASN A 457 -3.55 -8.13 -18.35
N ARG A 458 -3.96 -7.78 -17.14
CA ARG A 458 -3.75 -6.47 -16.51
C ARG A 458 -2.87 -6.60 -15.29
N GLY A 459 -2.11 -5.54 -15.03
CA GLY A 459 -1.14 -5.48 -13.94
C GLY A 459 0.18 -6.18 -14.29
N GLU A 460 1.21 -5.85 -13.54
CA GLU A 460 2.52 -6.49 -13.64
C GLU A 460 2.51 -7.77 -12.81
N ASN A 461 3.04 -8.85 -13.36
CA ASN A 461 3.28 -10.06 -12.60
C ASN A 461 4.61 -9.95 -11.87
N ILE A 462 4.63 -9.56 -10.60
CA ILE A 462 5.87 -9.36 -9.85
C ILE A 462 6.64 -10.66 -9.62
N LEU A 463 5.91 -11.77 -9.49
CA LEU A 463 6.40 -13.14 -9.44
C LEU A 463 5.24 -14.12 -9.68
N GLY A 464 5.53 -15.36 -9.97
CA GLY A 464 4.52 -16.40 -10.19
C GLY A 464 5.03 -17.76 -9.74
N ALA A 465 4.17 -18.77 -9.78
CA ALA A 465 4.49 -20.13 -9.35
C ALA A 465 5.67 -20.74 -10.11
N TYR A 466 6.59 -21.32 -9.37
CA TYR A 466 7.80 -21.92 -9.93
C TYR A 466 8.18 -23.25 -9.25
N GLY A 467 8.96 -24.04 -9.96
CA GLY A 467 9.57 -25.26 -9.44
C GLY A 467 11.05 -25.34 -9.78
N GLN A 468 11.80 -26.10 -8.97
CA GLN A 468 13.22 -26.34 -9.16
C GLN A 468 14.07 -25.06 -9.20
N TRP A 469 13.71 -24.09 -8.39
CA TRP A 469 14.50 -22.87 -8.19
C TRP A 469 15.55 -23.07 -7.11
N GLY A 470 16.76 -22.56 -7.34
CA GLY A 470 17.89 -22.79 -6.45
C GLY A 470 18.67 -24.07 -6.78
N TYR A 471 19.59 -24.46 -5.89
CA TYR A 471 20.54 -25.57 -6.15
C TYR A 471 19.98 -26.96 -5.85
N THR A 472 18.86 -27.08 -5.17
CA THR A 472 18.42 -28.40 -4.69
C THR A 472 16.93 -28.61 -4.84
N ALA A 473 16.61 -29.91 -4.98
CA ALA A 473 15.30 -30.45 -4.74
C ALA A 473 15.03 -30.57 -3.22
N VAL A 474 14.91 -29.47 -2.51
CA VAL A 474 14.32 -29.46 -1.18
C VAL A 474 12.81 -29.33 -1.29
N ASP A 475 12.08 -29.79 -0.29
CA ASP A 475 10.61 -29.79 -0.27
C ASP A 475 9.98 -28.41 -0.50
N ARG A 476 10.76 -27.33 -0.35
CA ARG A 476 10.38 -25.94 -0.52
C ARG A 476 11.02 -25.24 -1.73
N ALA A 477 11.66 -25.99 -2.63
CA ALA A 477 12.25 -25.44 -3.86
C ALA A 477 11.22 -25.06 -4.92
N SER A 478 9.93 -25.33 -4.69
CA SER A 478 8.82 -24.92 -5.55
C SER A 478 7.78 -24.17 -4.74
N GLU A 479 7.48 -22.97 -5.18
CA GLU A 479 6.45 -22.12 -4.57
C GLU A 479 5.26 -21.95 -5.52
N ARG A 480 4.08 -21.84 -4.93
CA ARG A 480 2.81 -21.65 -5.62
C ARG A 480 1.82 -20.90 -4.74
N ALA A 481 0.76 -20.41 -5.34
CA ALA A 481 -0.27 -19.66 -4.64
C ALA A 481 0.33 -18.52 -3.79
N GLN A 482 1.22 -17.73 -4.43
CA GLN A 482 1.83 -16.56 -3.82
C GLN A 482 0.85 -15.39 -3.88
N GLY A 483 0.45 -14.86 -2.73
CA GLY A 483 -0.50 -13.75 -2.72
C GLY A 483 -0.79 -13.17 -1.35
N HIS A 484 -1.82 -12.36 -1.34
CA HIS A 484 -2.28 -11.60 -0.18
C HIS A 484 -1.10 -10.95 0.55
N ASN A 485 -0.37 -10.15 -0.22
CA ASN A 485 0.87 -9.53 0.24
C ASN A 485 0.63 -8.23 0.96
N SER A 486 1.61 -7.88 1.75
CA SER A 486 1.92 -6.51 2.14
C SER A 486 3.28 -6.11 1.59
N ILE A 487 3.57 -4.83 1.57
CA ILE A 487 4.86 -4.27 1.16
C ILE A 487 5.19 -3.11 2.08
N ILE A 488 6.45 -2.96 2.42
CA ILE A 488 6.90 -1.89 3.32
C ILE A 488 8.15 -1.20 2.78
N ALA A 489 8.07 0.13 2.66
CA ALA A 489 9.24 0.99 2.53
C ALA A 489 9.87 1.14 3.92
N ALA A 490 10.88 0.33 4.19
CA ALA A 490 11.46 0.21 5.52
C ALA A 490 12.34 1.41 5.91
N PRO A 491 12.55 1.64 7.22
CA PRO A 491 13.36 2.77 7.70
C PRO A 491 14.82 2.78 7.21
N ASP A 492 15.34 1.63 6.85
CA ASP A 492 16.71 1.50 6.31
C ASP A 492 16.80 1.91 4.82
N GLY A 493 15.67 2.27 4.20
CA GLY A 493 15.55 2.70 2.80
C GLY A 493 15.44 1.54 1.82
N ARG A 494 15.31 0.30 2.29
CA ARG A 494 14.96 -0.86 1.49
C ARG A 494 13.44 -1.02 1.40
N THR A 495 12.99 -1.75 0.41
CA THR A 495 11.58 -2.09 0.24
C THR A 495 11.44 -3.59 0.29
N TYR A 496 10.49 -4.09 1.07
CA TYR A 496 10.27 -5.52 1.27
C TYR A 496 8.84 -5.90 0.93
N LEU A 497 8.71 -6.90 0.05
CA LEU A 497 7.47 -7.60 -0.24
C LEU A 497 7.34 -8.76 0.75
N VAL A 498 6.22 -8.81 1.46
CA VAL A 498 5.91 -9.86 2.44
C VAL A 498 4.61 -10.52 2.01
N TYR A 499 4.61 -11.82 1.79
CA TYR A 499 3.46 -12.56 1.28
C TYR A 499 3.43 -13.96 1.85
N HIS A 500 2.29 -14.63 1.76
CA HIS A 500 2.24 -16.06 2.04
C HIS A 500 2.32 -16.87 0.74
N THR A 501 2.91 -18.04 0.84
CA THR A 501 3.05 -18.99 -0.27
C THR A 501 2.82 -20.42 0.20
N ARG A 502 2.43 -21.27 -0.75
CA ARG A 502 2.30 -22.72 -0.57
C ARG A 502 3.36 -23.46 -1.37
N PHE A 503 3.47 -24.76 -1.15
CA PHE A 503 4.56 -25.57 -1.71
C PHE A 503 4.02 -26.82 -2.39
N GLN A 504 4.74 -27.31 -3.37
CA GLN A 504 4.40 -28.58 -4.04
C GLN A 504 4.54 -29.74 -3.03
N GLY A 505 3.49 -30.52 -2.88
CA GLY A 505 3.50 -31.71 -2.02
C GLY A 505 3.24 -31.48 -0.53
N MET A 506 3.01 -30.21 -0.12
CA MET A 506 2.73 -29.84 1.29
C MET A 506 1.25 -29.55 1.58
N GLY A 507 0.34 -29.89 0.65
CA GLY A 507 -1.09 -29.57 0.79
C GLY A 507 -1.33 -28.08 0.89
N GLU A 508 -2.12 -27.66 1.87
CA GLU A 508 -2.44 -26.24 2.13
C GLU A 508 -1.50 -25.58 3.15
N GLY A 509 -0.43 -26.26 3.55
CA GLY A 509 0.62 -25.66 4.39
C GLY A 509 1.23 -24.44 3.73
N HIS A 510 1.35 -23.36 4.49
CA HIS A 510 1.84 -22.09 3.99
C HIS A 510 2.88 -21.47 4.93
N GLU A 511 3.74 -20.65 4.35
CA GLU A 511 4.74 -19.88 5.08
C GLU A 511 4.81 -18.44 4.55
N VAL A 512 5.26 -17.53 5.40
CA VAL A 512 5.62 -16.17 4.99
C VAL A 512 6.94 -16.17 4.24
N ARG A 513 7.02 -15.40 3.17
CA ARG A 513 8.23 -15.08 2.43
C ARG A 513 8.47 -13.57 2.43
N VAL A 514 9.75 -13.20 2.44
CA VAL A 514 10.19 -11.82 2.35
C VAL A 514 11.17 -11.69 1.21
N HIS A 515 10.83 -10.88 0.20
CA HIS A 515 11.75 -10.55 -0.89
C HIS A 515 12.01 -9.05 -0.88
N GLN A 516 13.27 -8.67 -1.08
CA GLN A 516 13.56 -7.26 -1.34
C GLN A 516 13.04 -6.88 -2.72
N VAL A 517 12.53 -5.65 -2.84
CA VAL A 517 11.96 -5.12 -4.08
C VAL A 517 12.75 -3.90 -4.51
N TYR A 518 12.95 -3.78 -5.81
CA TYR A 518 13.64 -2.67 -6.46
C TYR A 518 12.75 -2.01 -7.49
N GLN A 519 12.99 -0.74 -7.77
CA GLN A 519 12.48 -0.10 -8.97
C GLN A 519 13.46 -0.31 -10.12
N ASN A 520 12.98 -0.78 -11.27
CA ASN A 520 13.78 -0.77 -12.49
C ASN A 520 13.95 0.66 -13.04
N GLU A 521 14.66 0.84 -14.13
CA GLU A 521 14.89 2.19 -14.71
C GLU A 521 13.63 2.91 -15.21
N GLU A 522 12.51 2.20 -15.37
CA GLU A 522 11.20 2.75 -15.72
C GLU A 522 10.32 3.02 -14.51
N GLY A 523 10.85 2.77 -13.30
CA GLY A 523 10.13 2.92 -12.04
C GLY A 523 9.11 1.82 -11.77
N TRP A 524 9.19 0.65 -12.42
CA TRP A 524 8.38 -0.52 -12.10
C TRP A 524 9.06 -1.40 -11.06
N LEU A 525 8.25 -2.04 -10.22
CA LEU A 525 8.75 -2.91 -9.17
C LEU A 525 9.18 -4.27 -9.73
N VAL A 526 10.33 -4.76 -9.26
CA VAL A 526 10.85 -6.10 -9.52
C VAL A 526 11.33 -6.72 -8.21
N ALA A 527 10.91 -7.95 -7.92
CA ALA A 527 11.27 -8.65 -6.70
C ALA A 527 12.58 -9.41 -6.87
N ALA A 528 13.44 -9.38 -5.88
CA ALA A 528 14.67 -10.15 -5.85
C ALA A 528 14.40 -11.65 -6.01
N PRO A 529 15.24 -12.42 -6.72
CA PRO A 529 15.00 -13.84 -7.01
C PRO A 529 14.96 -14.79 -5.81
N PHE A 530 15.62 -14.43 -4.71
CA PHE A 530 15.67 -15.22 -3.48
C PHE A 530 15.17 -14.43 -2.29
N GLU A 531 14.77 -15.12 -1.23
CA GLU A 531 14.39 -14.48 0.03
C GLU A 531 15.50 -13.58 0.54
N TYR A 532 15.10 -12.53 1.25
CA TYR A 532 16.03 -11.60 1.89
C TYR A 532 16.81 -12.28 3.00
N THR A 533 18.14 -12.20 2.94
CA THR A 533 19.10 -12.76 3.92
C THR A 533 20.09 -11.73 4.43
N GLY A 534 19.67 -10.46 4.49
CA GLY A 534 20.47 -9.36 5.01
C GLY A 534 21.24 -8.56 3.97
N GLU A 535 21.22 -8.98 2.71
CA GLU A 535 21.90 -8.32 1.60
C GLU A 535 21.04 -7.22 0.95
N GLY A 536 21.61 -6.57 -0.06
CA GLY A 536 20.92 -5.64 -0.94
C GLY A 536 21.21 -4.18 -0.65
N VAL A 537 20.72 -3.32 -1.54
CA VAL A 537 20.85 -1.87 -1.46
C VAL A 537 19.50 -1.22 -1.32
N LYS A 538 19.46 0.05 -0.93
CA LYS A 538 18.23 0.85 -0.96
C LYS A 538 17.69 0.91 -2.39
N SER A 539 16.39 0.67 -2.55
CA SER A 539 15.74 0.66 -3.88
C SER A 539 15.97 1.98 -4.63
N ALA A 540 15.85 3.12 -3.96
CA ALA A 540 16.06 4.44 -4.56
C ALA A 540 17.52 4.71 -4.97
N ALA A 541 18.50 4.00 -4.40
CA ALA A 541 19.91 4.17 -4.70
C ALA A 541 20.39 3.28 -5.85
N ILE A 542 19.60 2.29 -6.28
CA ILE A 542 20.02 1.28 -7.29
C ILE A 542 20.41 1.91 -8.63
N GLY A 543 19.79 3.02 -9.00
CA GLY A 543 20.09 3.77 -10.21
C GLY A 543 21.45 4.49 -10.21
N SER A 544 22.06 4.68 -9.05
CA SER A 544 23.36 5.37 -8.87
C SER A 544 24.45 4.49 -8.27
N VAL A 545 24.17 3.19 -8.08
CA VAL A 545 25.07 2.23 -7.43
C VAL A 545 25.19 0.99 -8.28
N GLN A 546 26.40 0.68 -8.75
CA GLN A 546 26.70 -0.59 -9.40
C GLN A 546 27.18 -1.58 -8.34
N LYS A 547 26.35 -2.58 -8.00
CA LYS A 547 26.69 -3.59 -6.99
C LYS A 547 27.41 -4.80 -7.58
N VAL A 548 27.07 -5.22 -8.78
CA VAL A 548 27.75 -6.31 -9.49
C VAL A 548 28.63 -5.70 -10.56
N ALA A 549 29.93 -5.90 -10.46
CA ALA A 549 30.85 -5.41 -11.49
C ALA A 549 30.52 -6.08 -12.85
N THR A 550 30.64 -5.33 -13.94
CA THR A 550 30.32 -5.87 -15.29
C THR A 550 31.14 -7.12 -15.60
N SER A 551 32.37 -7.21 -15.10
CA SER A 551 33.26 -8.38 -15.23
C SER A 551 32.73 -9.64 -14.51
N ASP A 552 31.88 -9.49 -13.50
CA ASP A 552 31.36 -10.59 -12.70
C ASP A 552 30.07 -11.18 -13.28
N ILE A 553 29.42 -10.46 -14.22
CA ILE A 553 28.16 -10.88 -14.84
C ILE A 553 28.34 -12.07 -15.77
N PRO A 554 29.34 -12.13 -16.71
CA PRO A 554 29.44 -13.26 -17.61
C PRO A 554 29.53 -14.59 -16.91
N GLY A 555 28.77 -15.60 -17.40
CA GLY A 555 28.72 -16.93 -16.79
C GLY A 555 27.46 -17.71 -17.18
N LYS A 556 27.27 -18.87 -16.57
CA LYS A 556 26.12 -19.75 -16.77
C LYS A 556 25.03 -19.42 -15.75
N TYR A 557 23.83 -19.23 -16.25
CA TYR A 557 22.67 -18.83 -15.46
C TYR A 557 21.52 -19.83 -15.57
N LYS A 558 20.78 -19.99 -14.48
CA LYS A 558 19.42 -20.48 -14.51
C LYS A 558 18.51 -19.27 -14.69
N LEU A 559 17.68 -19.27 -15.73
CA LEU A 559 16.74 -18.22 -16.07
C LEU A 559 15.31 -18.73 -15.98
N LEU A 560 14.47 -18.04 -15.25
CA LEU A 560 13.07 -18.38 -14.99
C LEU A 560 12.18 -17.25 -15.52
N THR A 561 11.28 -17.57 -16.46
CA THR A 561 10.22 -16.65 -16.88
C THR A 561 8.95 -16.99 -16.12
N HIS A 562 8.41 -16.03 -15.39
CA HIS A 562 7.17 -16.21 -14.64
C HIS A 562 5.96 -16.30 -15.57
N ARG A 563 5.08 -17.27 -15.31
CA ARG A 563 3.83 -17.40 -16.08
C ARG A 563 2.89 -16.25 -15.72
N TYR A 564 2.45 -15.56 -16.73
CA TYR A 564 1.51 -14.44 -16.57
C TYR A 564 0.07 -14.94 -16.46
N LYS A 565 -0.33 -15.89 -17.29
CA LYS A 565 -1.68 -16.46 -17.30
C LYS A 565 -1.97 -17.22 -16.01
N LEU A 566 -3.10 -16.90 -15.40
CA LEU A 566 -3.63 -17.67 -14.27
C LEU A 566 -4.34 -18.92 -14.77
N ASN A 567 -4.13 -20.02 -14.09
CA ASN A 567 -4.86 -21.25 -14.29
C ASN A 567 -5.56 -21.63 -12.98
N HIS A 568 -6.83 -21.29 -12.89
CA HIS A 568 -7.65 -21.56 -11.72
C HIS A 568 -7.94 -23.06 -11.48
N VAL A 569 -7.80 -23.89 -12.51
CA VAL A 569 -8.08 -25.33 -12.43
C VAL A 569 -6.84 -26.12 -12.04
N ALA A 570 -5.69 -25.76 -12.59
CA ALA A 570 -4.43 -26.44 -12.33
C ALA A 570 -3.26 -25.47 -12.58
N GLN A 571 -2.72 -24.90 -11.51
CA GLN A 571 -1.58 -24.00 -11.61
C GLN A 571 -0.35 -24.76 -12.12
N GLU A 572 0.21 -24.27 -13.22
CA GLU A 572 1.45 -24.79 -13.78
C GLU A 572 2.65 -24.03 -13.17
N LEU A 573 3.70 -24.78 -12.83
CA LEU A 573 4.94 -24.23 -12.33
C LEU A 573 5.86 -23.83 -13.48
N SER A 574 6.41 -22.62 -13.43
CA SER A 574 7.53 -22.24 -14.29
C SER A 574 8.78 -23.02 -13.88
N THR A 575 9.55 -23.49 -14.87
CA THR A 575 10.81 -24.17 -14.64
C THR A 575 11.96 -23.39 -15.26
N PRO A 576 13.11 -23.30 -14.60
CA PRO A 576 14.24 -22.56 -15.13
C PRO A 576 14.89 -23.28 -16.33
N VAL A 577 15.42 -22.47 -17.25
CA VAL A 577 16.24 -22.92 -18.37
C VAL A 577 17.69 -22.48 -18.19
N GLU A 578 18.62 -23.15 -18.86
CA GLU A 578 20.04 -22.77 -18.80
C GLU A 578 20.41 -21.83 -19.95
N VAL A 579 21.02 -20.72 -19.60
CA VAL A 579 21.57 -19.74 -20.55
C VAL A 579 22.98 -19.34 -20.13
N THR A 580 23.76 -18.85 -21.09
CA THR A 580 25.07 -18.28 -20.84
C THR A 580 25.08 -16.82 -21.23
N LEU A 581 25.40 -15.94 -20.29
CA LEU A 581 25.67 -14.54 -20.56
C LEU A 581 27.16 -14.44 -20.92
N ASN A 582 27.45 -14.14 -22.18
CA ASN A 582 28.82 -14.06 -22.69
C ASN A 582 29.43 -12.67 -22.42
N ALA A 583 30.75 -12.60 -22.31
CA ALA A 583 31.47 -11.35 -22.02
C ALA A 583 31.33 -10.30 -23.14
N ASP A 584 30.96 -10.70 -24.34
CA ASP A 584 30.70 -9.81 -25.48
C ASP A 584 29.28 -9.21 -25.50
N GLY A 585 28.47 -9.47 -24.45
CA GLY A 585 27.09 -8.99 -24.34
C GLY A 585 26.05 -9.87 -25.05
N THR A 586 26.45 -11.01 -25.61
CA THR A 586 25.52 -11.98 -26.20
C THR A 586 25.00 -12.97 -25.16
N ILE A 587 23.84 -13.59 -25.45
CA ILE A 587 23.26 -14.68 -24.65
C ILE A 587 23.14 -15.92 -25.54
N SER A 588 23.56 -17.07 -25.02
CA SER A 588 23.49 -18.36 -25.71
C SER A 588 22.92 -19.44 -24.78
N GLY A 589 22.59 -20.61 -25.34
CA GLY A 589 22.04 -21.77 -24.62
C GLY A 589 20.59 -22.06 -24.99
N ALA A 590 19.73 -22.34 -24.00
CA ALA A 590 18.31 -22.64 -24.25
C ALA A 590 17.53 -21.44 -24.84
N GLN A 591 18.02 -20.24 -24.64
CA GLN A 591 17.55 -19.01 -25.28
C GLN A 591 18.74 -18.21 -25.77
N THR A 592 18.52 -17.37 -26.78
CA THR A 592 19.55 -16.50 -27.37
C THR A 592 19.10 -15.04 -27.31
N GLY A 593 20.07 -14.14 -27.25
CA GLY A 593 19.77 -12.71 -27.13
C GLY A 593 20.99 -11.87 -26.78
N THR A 594 20.74 -10.77 -26.08
CA THR A 594 21.80 -9.84 -25.65
C THR A 594 21.54 -9.35 -24.22
N TRP A 595 22.60 -8.91 -23.56
CA TRP A 595 22.50 -8.24 -22.29
C TRP A 595 23.39 -6.99 -22.28
N SER A 596 23.00 -6.00 -21.48
CA SER A 596 23.76 -4.75 -21.33
C SER A 596 23.58 -4.17 -19.94
N VAL A 597 24.60 -3.48 -19.44
CA VAL A 597 24.60 -2.74 -18.17
C VAL A 597 24.52 -1.26 -18.46
N LYS A 598 23.70 -0.54 -17.71
CA LYS A 598 23.76 0.94 -17.69
C LYS A 598 24.92 1.34 -16.78
N GLU A 599 25.92 1.98 -17.37
CA GLU A 599 27.16 2.35 -16.68
C GLU A 599 26.92 3.06 -15.34
N GLY A 600 27.66 2.68 -14.32
CA GLY A 600 27.60 3.26 -12.98
C GLY A 600 26.34 2.89 -12.18
N SER A 601 25.52 1.94 -12.67
CA SER A 601 24.28 1.54 -12.02
C SER A 601 24.14 0.02 -11.92
N SER A 602 23.18 -0.45 -11.13
CA SER A 602 22.77 -1.87 -11.15
C SER A 602 21.74 -2.20 -12.21
N TYR A 603 21.33 -1.23 -13.05
CA TYR A 603 20.37 -1.48 -14.13
C TYR A 603 20.98 -2.34 -15.24
N VAL A 604 20.30 -3.41 -15.54
CA VAL A 604 20.66 -4.37 -16.58
C VAL A 604 19.44 -4.64 -17.47
N ASN A 605 19.68 -4.68 -18.76
CA ASN A 605 18.68 -5.11 -19.73
C ASN A 605 19.06 -6.49 -20.27
N ILE A 606 18.12 -7.42 -20.22
CA ILE A 606 18.22 -8.74 -20.88
C ILE A 606 17.20 -8.75 -22.02
N THR A 607 17.68 -8.85 -23.26
CA THR A 607 16.85 -8.95 -24.46
C THR A 607 16.91 -10.36 -25.01
N LEU A 608 15.77 -11.06 -24.99
CA LEU A 608 15.51 -12.36 -25.57
C LEU A 608 14.54 -12.18 -26.75
N ASP A 609 13.36 -12.82 -26.71
CA ASP A 609 12.21 -12.47 -27.55
C ASP A 609 11.58 -11.11 -27.14
N LYS A 610 11.78 -10.74 -25.88
CA LYS A 610 11.37 -9.48 -25.24
C LYS A 610 12.54 -8.83 -24.52
N THR A 611 12.38 -7.55 -24.16
CA THR A 611 13.37 -6.83 -23.36
C THR A 611 12.91 -6.72 -21.92
N TYR A 612 13.62 -7.37 -21.03
CA TYR A 612 13.41 -7.33 -19.59
C TYR A 612 14.36 -6.30 -18.99
N LYS A 613 13.79 -5.20 -18.54
CA LYS A 613 14.52 -4.12 -17.86
C LYS A 613 14.51 -4.39 -16.35
N GLY A 614 15.68 -4.46 -15.76
CA GLY A 614 15.78 -4.88 -14.37
C GLY A 614 17.04 -4.44 -13.66
N VAL A 615 17.36 -5.17 -12.62
CA VAL A 615 18.53 -4.94 -11.78
C VAL A 615 19.36 -6.21 -11.64
N MET A 616 20.70 -6.02 -11.58
CA MET A 616 21.65 -7.07 -11.24
C MET A 616 22.19 -6.81 -9.84
N ILE A 617 22.03 -7.79 -8.97
CA ILE A 617 22.35 -7.70 -7.54
C ILE A 617 23.11 -8.95 -7.09
N TRP A 618 23.83 -8.85 -5.97
CA TRP A 618 24.33 -10.02 -5.28
C TRP A 618 23.25 -10.58 -4.37
N GLN A 619 23.00 -11.89 -4.45
CA GLN A 619 22.17 -12.60 -3.47
C GLN A 619 22.84 -13.89 -3.02
N THR A 620 22.44 -14.34 -1.83
CA THR A 620 22.86 -15.62 -1.28
C THR A 620 21.91 -16.71 -1.76
N LEU A 621 22.47 -17.76 -2.35
CA LEU A 621 21.71 -18.86 -2.97
C LEU A 621 21.41 -19.95 -1.94
N GLU A 622 20.16 -20.41 -1.91
CA GLU A 622 19.77 -21.59 -1.15
C GLU A 622 20.20 -22.88 -1.87
N PRO A 623 20.60 -23.92 -1.12
CA PRO A 623 20.84 -24.02 0.31
C PRO A 623 22.30 -23.86 0.71
N LYS A 624 23.17 -23.44 -0.19
CA LYS A 624 24.63 -23.52 0.03
C LYS A 624 25.21 -22.28 0.68
N ASP A 625 24.42 -21.22 0.91
CA ASP A 625 24.86 -19.92 1.39
C ASP A 625 25.98 -19.30 0.51
N GLU A 626 25.97 -19.59 -0.79
CA GLU A 626 26.92 -19.03 -1.75
C GLU A 626 26.36 -17.77 -2.40
N LYS A 627 27.15 -16.70 -2.46
CA LYS A 627 26.76 -15.46 -3.12
C LYS A 627 26.95 -15.58 -4.63
N ALA A 628 25.95 -15.10 -5.37
CA ALA A 628 26.01 -15.05 -6.82
C ALA A 628 25.31 -13.80 -7.40
N PRO A 629 25.73 -13.33 -8.57
CA PRO A 629 24.98 -12.37 -9.35
C PRO A 629 23.59 -12.91 -9.69
N CYS A 630 22.58 -12.12 -9.35
CA CYS A 630 21.17 -12.42 -9.61
C CYS A 630 20.53 -11.27 -10.36
N PHE A 631 19.69 -11.59 -11.33
CA PHE A 631 18.93 -10.64 -12.14
C PHE A 631 17.43 -10.79 -11.88
N THR A 632 16.76 -9.68 -11.76
CA THR A 632 15.30 -9.60 -11.81
C THR A 632 14.90 -8.47 -12.75
N GLY A 633 13.94 -8.71 -13.63
CA GLY A 633 13.53 -7.72 -14.63
C GLY A 633 12.10 -7.93 -15.11
N LEU A 634 11.55 -6.88 -15.71
CA LEU A 634 10.19 -6.79 -16.23
C LEU A 634 10.22 -6.41 -17.71
N ASP A 635 9.43 -7.09 -18.52
CA ASP A 635 9.03 -6.61 -19.83
C ASP A 635 7.75 -5.79 -19.72
N SER A 636 7.88 -4.46 -19.88
CA SER A 636 6.78 -3.52 -19.75
C SER A 636 5.71 -3.65 -20.84
N SER A 637 6.01 -4.32 -21.95
CA SER A 637 5.04 -4.53 -23.03
C SER A 637 4.05 -5.66 -22.75
N THR A 638 4.41 -6.58 -21.86
CA THR A 638 3.59 -7.75 -21.51
C THR A 638 3.23 -7.83 -20.02
N GLY A 639 3.96 -7.15 -19.14
CA GLY A 639 3.82 -7.26 -17.69
C GLY A 639 4.45 -8.53 -17.11
N VAL A 640 5.30 -9.22 -17.87
CA VAL A 640 5.96 -10.48 -17.49
C VAL A 640 7.30 -10.19 -16.85
N THR A 641 7.60 -10.86 -15.73
CA THR A 641 8.89 -10.77 -15.06
C THR A 641 9.75 -12.02 -15.28
N VAL A 642 11.04 -11.81 -15.17
CA VAL A 642 12.04 -12.91 -15.21
C VAL A 642 12.99 -12.80 -14.04
N TRP A 643 13.46 -13.96 -13.58
CA TRP A 643 14.56 -14.11 -12.65
C TRP A 643 15.71 -14.85 -13.32
N ALA A 644 16.94 -14.54 -12.93
CA ALA A 644 18.09 -15.35 -13.27
C ALA A 644 19.13 -15.31 -12.13
N TYR A 645 19.85 -16.42 -11.94
CA TYR A 645 21.00 -16.46 -11.04
C TYR A 645 22.17 -17.20 -11.68
N LYS A 646 23.36 -16.70 -11.41
CA LYS A 646 24.61 -17.32 -11.88
C LYS A 646 24.93 -18.52 -11.02
N TYR A 647 25.16 -19.68 -11.64
CA TYR A 647 25.51 -20.92 -10.94
C TYR A 647 26.90 -21.45 -11.28
N ALA A 648 27.52 -20.97 -12.34
CA ALA A 648 28.88 -21.31 -12.73
C ALA A 648 29.52 -20.23 -13.62
N ASN A 649 30.84 -20.16 -13.64
CA ASN A 649 31.59 -19.38 -14.61
C ASN A 649 31.57 -20.05 -15.98
N ASN A 650 31.92 -19.30 -17.03
CA ASN A 650 32.06 -19.82 -18.40
C ASN A 650 33.24 -20.81 -18.50
#